data_076b82a0caa4358997cd0027fc45cd1a
#
_entry.id   076b82a0caa4358997cd0027fc45cd1a
#
_cell.length_a   1.000
_cell.length_b   1.000
_cell.length_c   1.000
_cell.angle_alpha   90.00
_cell.angle_beta   90.00
_cell.angle_gamma   90.00
#
_symmetry.space_group_name_H-M   'P 1'
#
loop_
_entity.id
_entity.type
_entity.pdbx_description
1 polymer ?
#
loop_
_entity_poly.entity_id
_entity_poly.type
_entity_poly.pdbx_seq_one_letter_code
_entity_poly.pdbx_strand_id
1 'polypeptide(L)'
;MKIAVIGATGKAGRLIAKEAARRGIEVTAVTRPASVPRLDGNYQVIAKDLFDLTSEDVKGFDAVVDAFGTDFAKPGSEYLHVSVMEHLIRIMEPLPEVRLLVVGGAASLFKDETRTRRLLEDISPSFAAVPRNMYIAYTKLAESRVNYTFMSPAETFDAGSPGVGTYTLGTDYVIYNSAGRSYITYEDYALAMVDELENKAFIRQRFTAVSESKYKNDAKDFFRMGPNAFTRRGSYFAVYSAGMGTGYGAAKLFIGSRRGGNTEMPNHKLVDIAPIYNGIKIPYSVWTRPTELVLRTQYGNIRICYAEKDLMLIKGENGLGLRIDKEMIRHELFKPRGEKSWEGVFRWTCSLVFSPWKGIIQMDAPWDWEKLSTPIVKGDFLPDENGELLISIEEFGFAGKERECVPTYEEGLANVTADWESFLAKQPELAPEYEEQRRETAWLSWSHLMTPFKRVKRTSIFMTSTYAASEWQMCENAVAMSNHLPIALDLMLNMVDNQAPTGQLPDFYDDMRGIYQLTKPPLQGWALKYLMKKYDFATEVPPDLLKMMYEGYSAWADWFMKYRDDDRDGLPQYEHGDETGNDDSAIFKGQPQMELPELAAFLGLLFEALGDLVKVLGKSSAEADEWYMRSKDIIDRMIATYWNGSRFIGLTQGDHRVVDTKCLQFYRPLVLGKRLPQEIIDKMAADLSVEGEYLTPNGLMGQSLTSDDFTLAGFSGRISTTDNLLIITGLFDAGKTELAKMLAKRICDGMKLGGSPYLGPSPVFAGSWGAAGFQILADLYSNW
;
A
#
# COMPACT_ATOMS: atom_id res chain seq x y z
N MET A 1 29.45 33.55 -29.73
CA MET A 1 29.85 32.15 -29.52
C MET A 1 29.44 31.37 -30.76
N LYS A 2 30.33 30.52 -31.25
CA LYS A 2 30.09 29.63 -32.40
C LYS A 2 30.27 28.19 -32.00
N ILE A 3 29.26 27.33 -32.24
CA ILE A 3 29.27 25.92 -31.82
C ILE A 3 28.98 24.97 -33.01
N ALA A 4 29.57 23.78 -32.96
CA ALA A 4 29.21 22.66 -33.84
C ALA A 4 28.39 21.64 -33.03
N VAL A 5 27.24 21.20 -33.58
CA VAL A 5 26.38 20.21 -32.94
C VAL A 5 26.39 18.92 -33.77
N ILE A 6 27.06 17.89 -33.26
CA ILE A 6 27.08 16.55 -33.87
C ILE A 6 25.75 15.86 -33.49
N GLY A 7 25.13 15.22 -34.48
CA GLY A 7 23.82 14.60 -34.26
C GLY A 7 22.64 15.59 -34.16
N ALA A 8 22.76 16.75 -34.81
CA ALA A 8 21.74 17.81 -34.82
C ALA A 8 20.35 17.39 -35.35
N THR A 9 20.22 16.25 -36.00
CA THR A 9 18.96 15.65 -36.45
C THR A 9 18.37 14.66 -35.43
N GLY A 10 19.11 14.36 -34.36
CA GLY A 10 18.70 13.47 -33.26
C GLY A 10 17.78 14.18 -32.24
N LYS A 11 17.23 13.42 -31.31
CA LYS A 11 16.29 13.92 -30.31
C LYS A 11 16.89 15.05 -29.44
N ALA A 12 18.05 14.79 -28.83
CA ALA A 12 18.71 15.78 -27.96
C ALA A 12 19.42 16.87 -28.79
N GLY A 13 20.20 16.47 -29.80
CA GLY A 13 20.98 17.44 -30.61
C GLY A 13 20.12 18.49 -31.32
N ARG A 14 18.93 18.10 -31.79
CA ARG A 14 17.97 19.03 -32.39
C ARG A 14 17.52 20.11 -31.41
N LEU A 15 17.19 19.73 -30.16
CA LEU A 15 16.71 20.68 -29.15
C LEU A 15 17.86 21.57 -28.64
N ILE A 16 19.07 21.02 -28.49
CA ILE A 16 20.25 21.82 -28.12
C ILE A 16 20.56 22.84 -29.21
N ALA A 17 20.57 22.43 -30.48
CA ALA A 17 20.78 23.34 -31.60
C ALA A 17 19.73 24.45 -31.66
N LYS A 18 18.45 24.10 -31.47
CA LYS A 18 17.32 25.05 -31.45
C LYS A 18 17.42 26.05 -30.29
N GLU A 19 17.73 25.59 -29.09
CA GLU A 19 17.87 26.45 -27.91
C GLU A 19 19.08 27.38 -28.06
N ALA A 20 20.22 26.86 -28.52
CA ALA A 20 21.42 27.67 -28.78
C ALA A 20 21.12 28.77 -29.82
N ALA A 21 20.48 28.42 -30.95
CA ALA A 21 20.11 29.41 -31.97
C ALA A 21 19.11 30.44 -31.46
N ARG A 22 18.15 30.04 -30.63
CA ARG A 22 17.18 30.95 -29.95
C ARG A 22 17.90 32.01 -29.12
N ARG A 23 19.06 31.70 -28.52
CA ARG A 23 19.88 32.61 -27.74
C ARG A 23 20.89 33.44 -28.60
N GLY A 24 20.85 33.29 -29.91
CA GLY A 24 21.77 34.01 -30.79
C GLY A 24 23.16 33.38 -30.89
N ILE A 25 23.35 32.16 -30.45
CA ILE A 25 24.60 31.42 -30.64
C ILE A 25 24.64 30.93 -32.11
N GLU A 26 25.78 31.13 -32.80
CA GLU A 26 25.98 30.64 -34.17
C GLU A 26 26.13 29.12 -34.16
N VAL A 27 25.15 28.42 -34.74
CA VAL A 27 25.10 26.94 -34.74
C VAL A 27 25.46 26.40 -36.12
N THR A 28 26.44 25.47 -36.16
CA THR A 28 26.74 24.63 -37.30
C THR A 28 26.30 23.21 -37.02
N ALA A 29 25.35 22.68 -37.81
CA ALA A 29 24.88 21.32 -37.69
C ALA A 29 25.85 20.34 -38.36
N VAL A 30 26.35 19.34 -37.62
CA VAL A 30 27.18 18.26 -38.16
C VAL A 30 26.28 17.03 -38.28
N THR A 31 26.10 16.59 -39.53
CA THR A 31 25.21 15.45 -39.81
C THR A 31 25.61 14.74 -41.13
N ARG A 32 25.25 13.48 -41.26
CA ARG A 32 25.47 12.72 -42.50
C ARG A 32 24.73 13.37 -43.66
N PRO A 33 25.30 13.35 -44.90
CA PRO A 33 24.66 13.97 -46.06
C PRO A 33 23.18 13.57 -46.26
N ALA A 34 22.85 12.28 -46.08
CA ALA A 34 21.48 11.78 -46.17
C ALA A 34 20.51 12.30 -45.11
N SER A 35 21.04 12.87 -44.03
CA SER A 35 20.23 13.40 -42.92
C SER A 35 20.03 14.92 -42.98
N VAL A 36 20.70 15.62 -43.86
CA VAL A 36 20.56 17.09 -44.02
C VAL A 36 19.10 17.54 -44.22
N PRO A 37 18.27 16.86 -45.04
CA PRO A 37 16.85 17.28 -45.20
C PRO A 37 16.01 17.14 -43.96
N ARG A 38 16.49 16.52 -42.88
CA ARG A 38 15.82 16.31 -41.60
C ARG A 38 16.16 17.38 -40.56
N LEU A 39 17.00 18.36 -40.91
CA LEU A 39 17.32 19.47 -39.98
C LEU A 39 16.11 20.34 -39.76
N ASP A 40 15.86 20.65 -38.49
CA ASP A 40 14.78 21.51 -38.01
C ASP A 40 15.33 22.90 -37.64
N GLY A 41 15.64 23.70 -38.63
CA GLY A 41 16.20 25.04 -38.49
C GLY A 41 17.18 25.41 -39.64
N ASN A 42 17.43 26.70 -39.75
CA ASN A 42 18.37 27.23 -40.75
C ASN A 42 19.78 27.36 -40.15
N TYR A 43 20.54 26.27 -40.22
CA TYR A 43 21.90 26.19 -39.69
C TYR A 43 22.93 26.13 -40.82
N GLN A 44 24.18 26.59 -40.55
CA GLN A 44 25.31 26.14 -41.34
C GLN A 44 25.48 24.64 -41.18
N VAL A 45 25.97 23.94 -42.20
CA VAL A 45 26.03 22.47 -42.22
C VAL A 45 27.40 21.97 -42.60
N ILE A 46 27.95 21.06 -41.78
CA ILE A 46 29.07 20.18 -42.14
C ILE A 46 28.44 18.82 -42.47
N ALA A 47 28.30 18.52 -43.75
CA ALA A 47 27.69 17.30 -44.25
C ALA A 47 28.74 16.17 -44.33
N LYS A 48 29.09 15.57 -43.15
CA LYS A 48 30.06 14.48 -43.02
C LYS A 48 29.56 13.41 -42.06
N ASP A 49 30.06 12.16 -42.26
CA ASP A 49 29.96 11.17 -41.17
C ASP A 49 30.86 11.61 -40.00
N LEU A 50 30.49 11.26 -38.79
CA LEU A 50 31.24 11.61 -37.59
C LEU A 50 32.68 11.13 -37.65
N PHE A 51 32.92 9.92 -38.18
CA PHE A 51 34.27 9.35 -38.31
C PHE A 51 35.13 10.01 -39.37
N ASP A 52 34.53 10.79 -40.28
CA ASP A 52 35.25 11.57 -41.31
C ASP A 52 35.61 12.99 -40.83
N LEU A 53 35.22 13.37 -39.59
CA LEU A 53 35.61 14.64 -39.01
C LEU A 53 37.11 14.67 -38.69
N THR A 54 37.70 15.81 -38.92
CA THR A 54 39.12 16.09 -38.61
C THR A 54 39.24 17.26 -37.64
N SER A 55 40.39 17.46 -37.06
CA SER A 55 40.65 18.65 -36.21
C SER A 55 40.42 19.98 -36.96
N GLU A 56 40.69 20.05 -38.25
CA GLU A 56 40.42 21.24 -39.06
C GLU A 56 38.94 21.53 -39.25
N ASP A 57 38.06 20.50 -39.26
CA ASP A 57 36.63 20.72 -39.37
C ASP A 57 36.01 21.33 -38.10
N VAL A 58 36.64 21.12 -36.94
CA VAL A 58 36.13 21.61 -35.62
C VAL A 58 36.98 22.77 -35.06
N LYS A 59 38.08 23.09 -35.69
CA LYS A 59 38.92 24.22 -35.35
C LYS A 59 38.16 25.54 -35.55
N GLY A 60 38.27 26.45 -34.61
CA GLY A 60 37.63 27.78 -34.65
C GLY A 60 36.18 27.81 -34.18
N PHE A 61 35.64 26.70 -33.65
CA PHE A 61 34.47 26.73 -32.81
C PHE A 61 34.86 26.99 -31.35
N ASP A 62 33.98 27.66 -30.60
CA ASP A 62 34.12 27.81 -29.16
C ASP A 62 33.84 26.49 -28.43
N ALA A 63 32.90 25.70 -29.01
CA ALA A 63 32.57 24.37 -28.49
C ALA A 63 32.02 23.43 -29.56
N VAL A 64 32.20 22.15 -29.35
CA VAL A 64 31.56 21.03 -30.09
C VAL A 64 30.63 20.30 -29.14
N VAL A 65 29.38 20.13 -29.51
CA VAL A 65 28.40 19.35 -28.75
C VAL A 65 28.27 17.97 -29.42
N ASP A 66 28.63 16.92 -28.70
CA ASP A 66 28.40 15.54 -29.10
C ASP A 66 27.04 15.03 -28.58
N ALA A 67 26.06 14.96 -29.49
CA ALA A 67 24.76 14.34 -29.24
C ALA A 67 24.58 13.06 -30.04
N PHE A 68 25.68 12.29 -30.23
CA PHE A 68 25.62 10.97 -30.81
C PHE A 68 24.86 10.00 -29.94
N GLY A 69 24.05 9.16 -30.55
CA GLY A 69 23.30 8.10 -29.86
C GLY A 69 23.05 6.90 -30.78
N THR A 70 23.06 5.72 -30.21
CA THR A 70 22.69 4.47 -30.91
C THR A 70 21.21 4.17 -30.72
N ASP A 71 20.68 3.32 -31.60
CA ASP A 71 19.30 2.83 -31.49
C ASP A 71 19.26 1.60 -30.56
N PHE A 72 18.66 1.69 -29.41
CA PHE A 72 18.49 0.57 -28.46
C PHE A 72 17.78 -0.65 -29.08
N ALA A 73 16.97 -0.43 -30.13
CA ALA A 73 16.29 -1.51 -30.82
C ALA A 73 17.17 -2.24 -31.86
N LYS A 74 18.42 -1.78 -32.07
CA LYS A 74 19.37 -2.37 -33.02
C LYS A 74 20.60 -2.90 -32.29
N PRO A 75 20.57 -4.14 -31.76
CA PRO A 75 21.73 -4.76 -31.14
C PRO A 75 22.94 -4.79 -32.04
N GLY A 76 24.15 -4.68 -31.47
CA GLY A 76 25.42 -4.76 -32.19
C GLY A 76 25.98 -3.40 -32.63
N SER A 77 25.33 -2.28 -32.21
CA SER A 77 25.86 -0.92 -32.47
C SER A 77 26.36 -0.22 -31.19
N GLU A 78 26.28 -0.86 -30.01
CA GLU A 78 26.58 -0.31 -28.72
C GLU A 78 28.02 0.14 -28.55
N TYR A 79 28.95 -0.60 -29.17
CA TYR A 79 30.38 -0.30 -29.14
C TYR A 79 30.72 1.03 -29.85
N LEU A 80 29.83 1.54 -30.70
CA LEU A 80 30.03 2.81 -31.38
C LEU A 80 30.15 3.98 -30.41
N HIS A 81 29.55 3.93 -29.21
CA HIS A 81 29.76 4.96 -28.18
C HIS A 81 31.24 5.08 -27.81
N VAL A 82 31.96 3.96 -27.68
CA VAL A 82 33.39 3.96 -27.37
C VAL A 82 34.20 4.45 -28.57
N SER A 83 33.92 3.91 -29.75
CA SER A 83 34.68 4.25 -31.00
C SER A 83 34.51 5.74 -31.34
N VAL A 84 33.30 6.29 -31.21
CA VAL A 84 33.03 7.72 -31.43
C VAL A 84 33.82 8.57 -30.44
N MET A 85 33.80 8.21 -29.16
CA MET A 85 34.53 8.98 -28.13
C MET A 85 36.05 8.93 -28.37
N GLU A 86 36.61 7.78 -28.74
CA GLU A 86 38.04 7.66 -29.11
C GLU A 86 38.40 8.51 -30.32
N HIS A 87 37.50 8.59 -31.32
CA HIS A 87 37.68 9.46 -32.46
C HIS A 87 37.62 10.94 -32.06
N LEU A 88 36.63 11.35 -31.28
CA LEU A 88 36.51 12.73 -30.79
C LEU A 88 37.68 13.15 -29.91
N ILE A 89 38.17 12.28 -29.03
CA ILE A 89 39.38 12.54 -28.26
C ILE A 89 40.55 12.84 -29.18
N ARG A 90 40.77 12.00 -30.19
CA ARG A 90 41.91 12.14 -31.14
C ARG A 90 41.88 13.48 -31.88
N ILE A 91 40.72 13.96 -32.32
CA ILE A 91 40.62 15.20 -33.10
C ILE A 91 40.51 16.43 -32.20
N MET A 92 40.12 16.31 -30.92
CA MET A 92 39.96 17.43 -30.02
C MET A 92 41.17 17.66 -29.10
N GLU A 93 41.99 16.66 -28.79
CA GLU A 93 43.20 16.83 -27.97
C GLU A 93 44.19 17.88 -28.50
N PRO A 94 44.36 18.03 -29.85
CA PRO A 94 45.20 19.10 -30.38
C PRO A 94 44.61 20.52 -30.23
N LEU A 95 43.34 20.64 -29.80
CA LEU A 95 42.58 21.89 -29.76
C LEU A 95 42.08 22.18 -28.34
N PRO A 96 43.00 22.52 -27.39
CA PRO A 96 42.61 22.74 -25.98
C PRO A 96 41.68 23.95 -25.77
N GLU A 97 41.63 24.86 -26.73
CA GLU A 97 40.74 26.03 -26.74
C GLU A 97 39.30 25.67 -27.10
N VAL A 98 39.08 24.57 -27.81
CA VAL A 98 37.76 24.11 -28.21
C VAL A 98 37.19 23.16 -27.16
N ARG A 99 36.02 23.44 -26.64
CA ARG A 99 35.41 22.64 -25.59
C ARG A 99 34.50 21.54 -26.19
N LEU A 100 34.58 20.32 -25.67
CA LEU A 100 33.70 19.21 -26.05
C LEU A 100 32.60 19.04 -24.96
N LEU A 101 31.34 19.28 -25.30
CA LEU A 101 30.21 18.97 -24.45
C LEU A 101 29.57 17.66 -24.92
N VAL A 102 29.33 16.73 -24.03
CA VAL A 102 28.84 15.39 -24.36
C VAL A 102 27.46 15.13 -23.73
N VAL A 103 26.52 14.71 -24.57
CA VAL A 103 25.25 14.15 -24.10
C VAL A 103 25.51 12.74 -23.58
N GLY A 104 25.53 12.61 -22.27
CA GLY A 104 25.92 11.38 -21.58
C GLY A 104 24.75 10.46 -21.26
N GLY A 105 25.05 9.40 -20.49
CA GLY A 105 24.06 8.43 -19.98
C GLY A 105 23.92 8.51 -18.45
N ALA A 106 22.69 8.24 -17.96
CA ALA A 106 22.40 8.22 -16.54
C ALA A 106 23.07 7.10 -15.76
N ALA A 107 23.21 5.93 -16.38
CA ALA A 107 23.67 4.70 -15.71
C ALA A 107 25.04 4.79 -15.05
N SER A 108 25.87 5.73 -15.52
CA SER A 108 27.20 5.99 -14.96
C SER A 108 27.20 6.88 -13.70
N LEU A 109 26.07 7.48 -13.32
CA LEU A 109 25.93 8.22 -12.07
C LEU A 109 26.06 7.28 -10.87
N PHE A 110 26.59 7.78 -9.77
CA PHE A 110 26.47 7.10 -8.48
C PHE A 110 25.02 7.17 -7.99
N LYS A 111 24.61 6.20 -7.18
CA LYS A 111 23.24 6.13 -6.63
C LYS A 111 22.93 7.25 -5.65
N ASP A 112 23.95 7.65 -4.89
CA ASP A 112 23.84 8.64 -3.84
C ASP A 112 25.20 9.33 -3.56
N GLU A 113 25.20 10.22 -2.60
CA GLU A 113 26.36 11.01 -2.16
C GLU A 113 27.53 10.17 -1.62
N THR A 114 27.28 8.93 -1.19
CA THR A 114 28.34 8.04 -0.69
C THR A 114 29.27 7.56 -1.80
N ARG A 115 28.85 7.63 -3.06
CA ARG A 115 29.62 7.24 -4.25
C ARG A 115 30.15 5.81 -4.21
N THR A 116 29.42 4.91 -3.52
CA THR A 116 29.83 3.51 -3.35
C THR A 116 29.37 2.61 -4.49
N ARG A 117 28.21 2.92 -5.11
CA ARG A 117 27.58 2.13 -6.16
C ARG A 117 27.04 3.01 -7.28
N ARG A 118 27.08 2.49 -8.53
CA ARG A 118 26.50 3.18 -9.68
C ARG A 118 25.15 2.59 -10.06
N LEU A 119 24.32 3.36 -10.75
CA LEU A 119 23.07 2.86 -11.33
C LEU A 119 23.28 1.68 -12.25
N LEU A 120 24.40 1.65 -12.98
CA LEU A 120 24.76 0.58 -13.91
C LEU A 120 24.78 -0.82 -13.26
N GLU A 121 25.08 -0.90 -11.97
CA GLU A 121 25.17 -2.16 -11.23
C GLU A 121 23.79 -2.82 -11.02
N ASP A 122 22.72 -2.06 -11.10
CA ASP A 122 21.33 -2.56 -10.94
C ASP A 122 20.64 -2.82 -12.30
N ILE A 123 21.30 -2.50 -13.42
CA ILE A 123 20.72 -2.73 -14.75
C ILE A 123 20.84 -4.21 -15.13
N SER A 124 19.71 -4.81 -15.50
CA SER A 124 19.67 -6.18 -16.00
C SER A 124 20.68 -6.39 -17.14
N PRO A 125 21.42 -7.50 -17.17
CA PRO A 125 22.41 -7.79 -18.21
C PRO A 125 21.90 -7.62 -19.65
N SER A 126 20.62 -7.92 -19.90
CA SER A 126 19.96 -7.79 -21.21
C SER A 126 19.84 -6.34 -21.70
N PHE A 127 19.89 -5.35 -20.81
CA PHE A 127 19.79 -3.91 -21.11
C PHE A 127 21.08 -3.14 -20.83
N ALA A 128 22.10 -3.80 -20.32
CA ALA A 128 23.33 -3.14 -19.84
C ALA A 128 24.34 -2.79 -20.96
N ALA A 129 24.19 -3.29 -22.18
CA ALA A 129 25.20 -3.14 -23.23
C ALA A 129 25.45 -1.67 -23.61
N VAL A 130 24.42 -0.90 -23.94
CA VAL A 130 24.54 0.54 -24.25
C VAL A 130 25.05 1.33 -23.06
N PRO A 131 24.43 1.22 -21.85
CA PRO A 131 24.91 1.92 -20.66
C PRO A 131 26.39 1.65 -20.31
N ARG A 132 26.86 0.41 -20.47
CA ARG A 132 28.27 0.05 -20.23
C ARG A 132 29.21 0.72 -21.21
N ASN A 133 28.88 0.71 -22.50
CA ASN A 133 29.70 1.36 -23.51
C ASN A 133 29.73 2.87 -23.34
N MET A 134 28.61 3.51 -22.96
CA MET A 134 28.59 4.93 -22.60
C MET A 134 29.46 5.24 -21.38
N TYR A 135 29.47 4.36 -20.37
CA TYR A 135 30.35 4.52 -19.21
C TYR A 135 31.83 4.37 -19.58
N ILE A 136 32.19 3.38 -20.41
CA ILE A 136 33.56 3.21 -20.93
C ILE A 136 33.98 4.45 -21.73
N ALA A 137 33.11 4.98 -22.59
CA ALA A 137 33.36 6.20 -23.35
C ALA A 137 33.63 7.40 -22.41
N TYR A 138 32.82 7.58 -21.37
CA TYR A 138 33.07 8.62 -20.35
C TYR A 138 34.42 8.43 -19.65
N THR A 139 34.78 7.21 -19.25
CA THR A 139 36.06 6.95 -18.55
C THR A 139 37.25 7.35 -19.45
N LYS A 140 37.22 6.98 -20.71
CA LYS A 140 38.27 7.38 -21.69
C LYS A 140 38.36 8.90 -21.85
N LEU A 141 37.21 9.59 -21.94
CA LEU A 141 37.17 11.05 -22.01
C LEU A 141 37.74 11.70 -20.75
N ALA A 142 37.39 11.20 -19.57
CA ALA A 142 37.86 11.72 -18.30
C ALA A 142 39.38 11.59 -18.11
N GLU A 143 39.99 10.55 -18.68
CA GLU A 143 41.42 10.27 -18.69
C GLU A 143 42.19 11.10 -19.75
N SER A 144 41.51 11.62 -20.78
CA SER A 144 42.08 12.38 -21.87
C SER A 144 42.48 13.82 -21.44
N ARG A 145 43.20 14.53 -22.34
CA ARG A 145 43.52 15.94 -22.18
C ARG A 145 42.49 16.91 -22.77
N VAL A 146 41.42 16.39 -23.33
CA VAL A 146 40.34 17.18 -23.95
C VAL A 146 39.73 18.14 -22.92
N ASN A 147 39.46 19.36 -23.33
CA ASN A 147 38.66 20.31 -22.56
C ASN A 147 37.18 19.91 -22.70
N TYR A 148 36.64 19.14 -21.76
CA TYR A 148 35.31 18.56 -21.87
C TYR A 148 34.36 19.01 -20.76
N THR A 149 33.06 18.81 -21.03
CA THR A 149 32.00 18.73 -20.03
C THR A 149 31.09 17.55 -20.40
N PHE A 150 30.72 16.74 -19.43
CA PHE A 150 29.87 15.57 -19.64
C PHE A 150 28.59 15.73 -18.86
N MET A 151 27.43 15.87 -19.53
CA MET A 151 26.15 15.97 -18.89
C MET A 151 25.42 14.61 -18.90
N SER A 152 25.28 14.00 -17.72
CA SER A 152 24.44 12.82 -17.55
C SER A 152 22.98 13.26 -17.38
N PRO A 153 22.01 12.69 -18.09
CA PRO A 153 20.60 12.96 -17.78
C PRO A 153 20.21 12.34 -16.44
N ALA A 154 19.04 12.70 -15.93
CA ALA A 154 18.38 12.00 -14.84
C ALA A 154 18.04 10.54 -15.22
N GLU A 155 17.66 9.70 -14.24
CA GLU A 155 17.27 8.30 -14.48
C GLU A 155 16.17 8.17 -15.55
N THR A 156 15.19 9.08 -15.51
CA THR A 156 14.16 9.18 -16.55
C THR A 156 14.49 10.36 -17.47
N PHE A 157 14.86 10.04 -18.72
CA PHE A 157 15.13 11.02 -19.76
C PHE A 157 13.99 11.02 -20.77
N ASP A 158 13.07 11.98 -20.67
CA ASP A 158 11.78 11.97 -21.35
C ASP A 158 11.76 12.88 -22.59
N ALA A 159 11.57 12.24 -23.77
CA ALA A 159 11.45 12.91 -25.05
C ALA A 159 10.00 13.31 -25.40
N GLY A 160 9.02 12.83 -24.64
CA GLY A 160 7.59 12.97 -24.96
C GLY A 160 6.90 14.15 -24.29
N SER A 161 7.38 14.56 -23.13
CA SER A 161 6.78 15.68 -22.39
C SER A 161 7.47 17.00 -22.68
N PRO A 162 6.74 18.14 -22.67
CA PRO A 162 7.33 19.45 -22.84
C PRO A 162 8.23 19.83 -21.66
N GLY A 163 9.17 20.75 -21.86
CA GLY A 163 10.00 21.29 -20.81
C GLY A 163 9.23 22.17 -19.82
N VAL A 164 9.69 22.19 -18.60
CA VAL A 164 9.15 23.05 -17.52
C VAL A 164 9.79 24.45 -17.55
N GLY A 165 10.98 24.52 -18.14
CA GLY A 165 11.79 25.76 -18.21
C GLY A 165 12.56 26.06 -16.93
N THR A 166 12.58 25.12 -15.98
CA THR A 166 13.36 25.19 -14.72
C THR A 166 13.95 23.84 -14.38
N TYR A 167 15.15 23.84 -13.79
CA TYR A 167 15.85 22.61 -13.40
C TYR A 167 16.73 22.84 -12.18
N THR A 168 17.09 21.77 -11.48
CA THR A 168 18.09 21.75 -10.41
C THR A 168 19.30 20.98 -10.89
N LEU A 169 20.49 21.54 -10.65
CA LEU A 169 21.78 20.94 -11.00
C LEU A 169 22.27 20.00 -9.92
N GLY A 170 22.93 18.93 -10.35
CA GLY A 170 23.70 18.02 -9.53
C GLY A 170 25.06 17.70 -10.14
N THR A 171 25.86 16.90 -9.44
CA THR A 171 27.22 16.54 -9.88
C THR A 171 27.24 15.15 -10.51
N ASP A 172 27.80 14.16 -9.83
CA ASP A 172 28.08 12.82 -10.35
C ASP A 172 27.22 11.71 -9.71
N TYR A 173 26.23 12.09 -8.93
CA TYR A 173 25.27 11.17 -8.33
C TYR A 173 23.83 11.56 -8.66
N VAL A 174 22.91 10.60 -8.46
CA VAL A 174 21.47 10.78 -8.72
C VAL A 174 20.90 11.84 -7.79
N ILE A 175 20.21 12.80 -8.36
CA ILE A 175 19.45 13.82 -7.63
C ILE A 175 17.96 13.71 -7.96
N TYR A 176 17.13 14.26 -7.10
CA TYR A 176 15.67 14.23 -7.20
C TYR A 176 15.11 15.64 -7.20
N ASN A 177 14.09 15.87 -7.99
CA ASN A 177 13.36 17.12 -8.02
C ASN A 177 12.39 17.26 -6.83
N SER A 178 11.72 18.40 -6.72
CA SER A 178 10.72 18.66 -5.65
C SER A 178 9.54 17.69 -5.66
N ALA A 179 9.28 16.99 -6.78
CA ALA A 179 8.30 15.92 -6.88
C ALA A 179 8.85 14.54 -6.48
N GLY A 180 10.08 14.46 -5.94
CA GLY A 180 10.71 13.20 -5.53
C GLY A 180 11.10 12.30 -6.71
N ARG A 181 11.38 12.86 -7.90
CA ARG A 181 11.72 12.12 -9.11
C ARG A 181 13.08 12.50 -9.66
N SER A 182 13.89 11.51 -10.04
CA SER A 182 15.04 11.70 -10.90
C SER A 182 14.57 11.69 -12.36
N TYR A 183 14.18 12.88 -12.84
CA TYR A 183 13.47 13.08 -14.10
C TYR A 183 13.93 14.37 -14.80
N ILE A 184 14.15 14.27 -16.11
CA ILE A 184 14.43 15.44 -16.95
C ILE A 184 13.79 15.27 -18.35
N THR A 185 13.16 16.34 -18.85
CA THR A 185 12.72 16.40 -20.24
C THR A 185 13.91 16.67 -21.18
N TYR A 186 13.79 16.28 -22.45
CA TYR A 186 14.79 16.67 -23.44
C TYR A 186 14.91 18.17 -23.62
N GLU A 187 13.83 18.94 -23.46
CA GLU A 187 13.84 20.40 -23.55
C GLU A 187 14.58 21.03 -22.37
N ASP A 188 14.32 20.60 -21.13
CA ASP A 188 15.03 21.11 -19.95
C ASP A 188 16.50 20.66 -19.93
N TYR A 189 16.80 19.47 -20.47
CA TYR A 189 18.16 19.01 -20.68
C TYR A 189 18.90 19.90 -21.68
N ALA A 190 18.27 20.26 -22.80
CA ALA A 190 18.83 21.20 -23.77
C ALA A 190 19.04 22.58 -23.17
N LEU A 191 18.09 23.04 -22.35
CA LEU A 191 18.21 24.31 -21.62
C LEU A 191 19.47 24.29 -20.70
N ALA A 192 19.62 23.25 -19.86
CA ALA A 192 20.76 23.12 -18.95
C ALA A 192 22.09 22.95 -19.70
N MET A 193 22.09 22.25 -20.83
CA MET A 193 23.30 22.08 -21.68
C MET A 193 23.73 23.42 -22.28
N VAL A 194 22.80 24.25 -22.76
CA VAL A 194 23.11 25.56 -23.34
C VAL A 194 23.49 26.56 -22.25
N ASP A 195 22.87 26.50 -21.09
CA ASP A 195 23.31 27.30 -19.92
C ASP A 195 24.77 26.98 -19.55
N GLU A 196 25.14 25.69 -19.60
CA GLU A 196 26.53 25.27 -19.32
C GLU A 196 27.50 25.66 -20.43
N LEU A 197 27.06 25.75 -21.69
CA LEU A 197 27.88 26.34 -22.77
C LEU A 197 28.28 27.78 -22.45
N GLU A 198 27.36 28.58 -21.93
CA GLU A 198 27.57 29.99 -21.60
C GLU A 198 28.30 30.14 -20.26
N ASN A 199 27.88 29.44 -19.21
CA ASN A 199 28.37 29.62 -17.84
C ASN A 199 29.70 28.94 -17.55
N LYS A 200 30.05 27.87 -18.24
CA LYS A 200 31.32 27.10 -18.10
C LYS A 200 31.61 26.66 -16.65
N ALA A 201 30.56 26.23 -15.94
CA ALA A 201 30.66 25.85 -14.53
C ALA A 201 31.31 24.48 -14.32
N PHE A 202 31.21 23.57 -15.30
CA PHE A 202 31.62 22.15 -15.18
C PHE A 202 32.77 21.79 -16.16
N ILE A 203 33.80 22.63 -16.22
CA ILE A 203 34.97 22.36 -17.06
C ILE A 203 35.72 21.12 -16.56
N ARG A 204 35.95 20.16 -17.45
CA ARG A 204 36.55 18.84 -17.18
C ARG A 204 35.84 18.09 -16.06
N GLN A 205 34.54 18.25 -15.99
CA GLN A 205 33.68 17.63 -15.00
C GLN A 205 32.44 17.02 -15.62
N ARG A 206 31.81 16.14 -14.84
CA ARG A 206 30.45 15.66 -15.06
C ARG A 206 29.49 16.48 -14.22
N PHE A 207 28.29 16.66 -14.77
CA PHE A 207 27.14 17.15 -14.03
C PHE A 207 25.86 16.43 -14.48
N THR A 208 24.81 16.59 -13.70
CA THR A 208 23.45 16.12 -14.02
C THR A 208 22.46 17.23 -13.71
N ALA A 209 21.22 17.06 -14.19
CA ALA A 209 20.12 17.96 -13.89
C ALA A 209 18.81 17.21 -13.81
N VAL A 210 17.85 17.75 -13.05
CA VAL A 210 16.44 17.28 -12.99
C VAL A 210 15.51 18.43 -13.33
N SER A 211 14.47 18.19 -14.13
CA SER A 211 13.39 19.15 -14.37
C SER A 211 12.72 19.49 -13.05
N GLU A 212 12.67 20.79 -12.69
CA GLU A 212 12.17 21.21 -11.40
C GLU A 212 10.75 21.74 -11.49
N SER A 213 9.91 21.38 -10.54
CA SER A 213 8.59 21.98 -10.43
C SER A 213 8.69 23.39 -9.86
N LYS A 214 8.09 24.35 -10.54
CA LYS A 214 7.90 25.71 -9.99
C LYS A 214 6.88 25.77 -8.86
N TYR A 215 6.20 24.66 -8.58
CA TYR A 215 5.20 24.55 -7.51
C TYR A 215 5.80 23.78 -6.35
N LYS A 216 5.93 24.45 -5.20
CA LYS A 216 6.34 23.80 -3.96
C LYS A 216 5.27 22.85 -3.47
N ASN A 217 5.70 21.72 -2.99
CA ASN A 217 4.82 20.71 -2.42
C ASN A 217 5.39 20.21 -1.10
N ASP A 218 4.79 20.63 0.00
CA ASP A 218 5.20 20.29 1.39
C ASP A 218 4.50 19.04 1.93
N ALA A 219 3.79 18.30 1.09
CA ALA A 219 3.11 17.09 1.51
C ALA A 219 4.12 16.04 1.97
N LYS A 220 3.90 15.47 3.16
CA LYS A 220 4.59 14.27 3.64
C LYS A 220 3.68 13.06 3.46
N ASP A 221 4.28 11.91 3.16
CA ASP A 221 3.56 10.66 3.24
C ASP A 221 3.14 10.39 4.67
N PHE A 222 1.87 10.03 4.84
CA PHE A 222 1.30 9.59 6.09
C PHE A 222 1.29 8.07 6.18
N PHE A 223 1.00 7.40 5.07
CA PHE A 223 1.11 5.95 4.93
C PHE A 223 1.64 5.60 3.52
N ARG A 224 2.08 4.35 3.34
CA ARG A 224 2.52 3.89 2.02
C ARG A 224 1.36 3.29 1.23
N MET A 225 1.14 3.80 0.02
CA MET A 225 0.29 3.14 -0.96
C MET A 225 0.93 1.81 -1.39
N GLY A 226 0.16 0.76 -1.38
CA GLY A 226 0.61 -0.59 -1.68
C GLY A 226 -0.32 -1.56 -0.97
N PRO A 227 -0.07 -1.90 0.31
CA PRO A 227 -1.01 -2.72 1.06
C PRO A 227 -2.29 -1.95 1.45
N ASN A 228 -2.22 -0.62 1.54
CA ASN A 228 -3.33 0.23 1.96
C ASN A 228 -3.86 1.07 0.79
N ALA A 229 -5.18 1.15 0.68
CA ALA A 229 -5.85 1.99 -0.29
C ALA A 229 -6.27 3.33 0.32
N PHE A 230 -6.22 4.39 -0.47
CA PHE A 230 -6.76 5.69 -0.07
C PHE A 230 -8.28 5.70 -0.20
N THR A 231 -8.97 5.89 0.92
CA THR A 231 -10.43 5.93 1.01
C THR A 231 -10.88 6.63 2.29
N ARG A 232 -12.20 6.78 2.50
CA ARG A 232 -12.80 7.25 3.77
C ARG A 232 -13.76 6.22 4.34
N ARG A 233 -14.09 6.34 5.63
CA ARG A 233 -15.06 5.46 6.26
C ARG A 233 -16.40 5.46 5.52
N GLY A 234 -16.99 4.28 5.40
CA GLY A 234 -18.27 4.06 4.76
C GLY A 234 -18.23 3.95 3.25
N SER A 235 -17.08 4.22 2.61
CA SER A 235 -16.93 4.17 1.16
C SER A 235 -16.77 2.74 0.66
N TYR A 236 -17.44 2.40 -0.45
CA TYR A 236 -17.32 1.13 -1.15
C TYR A 236 -16.39 1.17 -2.38
N PHE A 237 -15.66 2.27 -2.57
CA PHE A 237 -14.60 2.36 -3.56
C PHE A 237 -13.37 3.08 -3.00
N ALA A 238 -12.22 2.87 -3.61
CA ALA A 238 -10.96 3.39 -3.13
C ALA A 238 -9.97 3.60 -4.26
N VAL A 239 -8.91 4.39 -4.01
CA VAL A 239 -7.74 4.49 -4.90
C VAL A 239 -6.68 3.52 -4.41
N TYR A 240 -6.20 2.68 -5.31
CA TYR A 240 -5.19 1.65 -5.07
C TYR A 240 -3.93 1.91 -5.86
N SER A 241 -2.82 1.32 -5.43
CA SER A 241 -1.58 1.23 -6.20
C SER A 241 -1.35 -0.20 -6.69
N ALA A 242 -1.18 -0.38 -7.99
CA ALA A 242 -0.80 -1.66 -8.56
C ALA A 242 0.73 -1.81 -8.52
N GLY A 243 1.18 -2.74 -7.72
CA GLY A 243 2.58 -3.10 -7.57
C GLY A 243 3.21 -2.63 -6.26
N MET A 244 3.88 -3.53 -5.58
CA MET A 244 4.77 -3.20 -4.46
C MET A 244 6.04 -2.56 -5.05
N GLY A 245 5.96 -1.28 -5.42
CA GLY A 245 7.09 -0.53 -5.92
C GLY A 245 7.99 -0.06 -4.78
N THR A 246 8.94 -0.89 -4.40
CA THR A 246 10.18 -0.37 -3.84
C THR A 246 10.99 0.15 -5.00
N GLY A 247 10.96 1.42 -5.27
CA GLY A 247 11.79 2.04 -6.29
C GLY A 247 10.98 2.69 -7.39
N TYR A 248 11.19 3.90 -7.54
CA TYR A 248 11.15 4.89 -8.63
C TYR A 248 10.48 4.52 -9.99
N GLY A 249 9.60 3.53 -10.03
CA GLY A 249 8.66 3.30 -11.12
C GLY A 249 7.35 3.98 -10.79
N ALA A 250 6.73 4.68 -11.74
CA ALA A 250 5.42 5.28 -11.56
C ALA A 250 4.44 4.24 -11.00
N ALA A 251 4.01 4.42 -9.75
CA ALA A 251 2.95 3.60 -9.18
C ALA A 251 1.75 3.70 -10.13
N LYS A 252 1.30 2.59 -10.69
CA LYS A 252 0.07 2.59 -11.48
C LYS A 252 -1.08 2.69 -10.50
N LEU A 253 -1.74 3.82 -10.45
CA LEU A 253 -2.92 4.01 -9.63
C LEU A 253 -4.18 3.58 -10.39
N PHE A 254 -5.12 3.03 -9.64
CA PHE A 254 -6.43 2.71 -10.15
C PHE A 254 -7.52 2.97 -9.11
N ILE A 255 -8.72 3.28 -9.58
CA ILE A 255 -9.92 3.27 -8.75
C ILE A 255 -10.46 1.86 -8.76
N GLY A 256 -10.71 1.31 -7.58
CA GLY A 256 -11.23 -0.05 -7.41
C GLY A 256 -12.43 -0.11 -6.49
N SER A 257 -13.24 -1.15 -6.65
CA SER A 257 -14.39 -1.44 -5.80
C SER A 257 -13.97 -2.23 -4.57
N ARG A 258 -14.63 -1.95 -3.44
CA ARG A 258 -14.57 -2.74 -2.20
C ARG A 258 -15.77 -3.68 -2.05
N ARG A 259 -16.69 -3.66 -3.01
CA ARG A 259 -17.88 -4.52 -3.01
C ARG A 259 -17.50 -5.96 -3.31
N GLY A 260 -18.14 -6.90 -2.63
CA GLY A 260 -17.83 -8.32 -2.74
C GLY A 260 -16.55 -8.74 -2.03
N GLY A 261 -15.86 -7.82 -1.35
CA GLY A 261 -14.83 -8.02 -0.32
C GLY A 261 -13.74 -9.06 -0.60
N ASN A 262 -13.36 -9.34 -1.87
CA ASN A 262 -12.42 -10.42 -2.16
C ASN A 262 -11.22 -9.95 -3.00
N THR A 263 -10.02 -10.20 -2.47
CA THR A 263 -8.73 -9.89 -3.10
C THR A 263 -8.44 -10.68 -4.37
N GLU A 264 -9.01 -11.87 -4.50
CA GLU A 264 -8.73 -12.79 -5.61
C GLU A 264 -9.55 -12.48 -6.88
N MET A 265 -10.46 -11.50 -6.80
CA MET A 265 -11.29 -11.13 -7.94
C MET A 265 -10.56 -10.12 -8.82
N PRO A 266 -10.25 -10.44 -10.07
CA PRO A 266 -9.68 -9.47 -11.03
C PRO A 266 -10.59 -8.27 -11.29
N ASN A 267 -11.82 -8.28 -10.80
CA ASN A 267 -12.89 -7.31 -11.04
C ASN A 267 -12.91 -6.12 -10.07
N HIS A 268 -12.03 -6.06 -9.07
CA HIS A 268 -11.96 -4.90 -8.17
C HIS A 268 -11.41 -3.65 -8.85
N LYS A 269 -10.60 -3.83 -9.90
CA LYS A 269 -10.06 -2.72 -10.67
C LYS A 269 -11.12 -2.16 -11.62
N LEU A 270 -11.62 -0.97 -11.31
CA LEU A 270 -12.62 -0.29 -12.12
C LEU A 270 -11.96 0.48 -13.27
N VAL A 271 -11.08 1.45 -12.98
CA VAL A 271 -10.36 2.23 -13.99
C VAL A 271 -8.93 2.57 -13.52
N ASP A 272 -7.97 2.54 -14.43
CA ASP A 272 -6.64 3.13 -14.20
C ASP A 272 -6.73 4.65 -14.23
N ILE A 273 -5.91 5.34 -13.43
CA ILE A 273 -5.81 6.79 -13.42
C ILE A 273 -4.35 7.24 -13.57
N ALA A 274 -4.14 8.30 -14.34
CA ALA A 274 -2.82 8.91 -14.51
C ALA A 274 -2.92 10.40 -14.81
N PRO A 275 -2.03 11.26 -14.28
CA PRO A 275 -1.93 12.65 -14.68
C PRO A 275 -1.57 12.78 -16.16
N ILE A 276 -2.13 13.79 -16.81
CA ILE A 276 -1.76 14.20 -18.15
C ILE A 276 -1.45 15.70 -18.17
N TYR A 277 -0.56 16.09 -19.09
CA TYR A 277 -0.28 17.47 -19.43
C TYR A 277 -0.22 17.60 -20.95
N ASN A 278 -0.99 18.56 -21.51
CA ASN A 278 -1.16 18.68 -22.96
C ASN A 278 -1.55 17.35 -23.65
N GLY A 279 -2.43 16.56 -23.03
CA GLY A 279 -2.92 15.28 -23.55
C GLY A 279 -1.93 14.10 -23.46
N ILE A 280 -0.77 14.28 -22.83
CA ILE A 280 0.27 13.25 -22.68
C ILE A 280 0.35 12.83 -21.21
N LYS A 281 0.39 11.49 -20.94
CA LYS A 281 0.66 10.98 -19.60
C LYS A 281 2.04 11.41 -19.13
N ILE A 282 2.11 11.94 -17.92
CA ILE A 282 3.36 12.45 -17.33
C ILE A 282 3.72 11.66 -16.06
N PRO A 283 5.01 11.57 -15.73
CA PRO A 283 5.48 10.98 -14.49
C PRO A 283 4.97 11.74 -13.26
N TYR A 284 4.71 10.99 -12.19
CA TYR A 284 4.26 11.55 -10.92
C TYR A 284 4.76 10.72 -9.74
N SER A 285 4.81 11.31 -8.57
CA SER A 285 4.90 10.63 -7.28
C SER A 285 3.58 10.75 -6.53
N VAL A 286 3.31 9.77 -5.68
CA VAL A 286 2.08 9.71 -4.87
C VAL A 286 2.43 10.09 -3.44
N TRP A 287 1.68 11.03 -2.88
CA TRP A 287 1.81 11.45 -1.50
C TRP A 287 0.47 11.30 -0.80
N THR A 288 0.47 10.59 0.32
CA THR A 288 -0.72 10.24 1.07
C THR A 288 -0.83 11.08 2.33
N ARG A 289 -2.04 11.57 2.59
CA ARG A 289 -2.47 12.21 3.83
C ARG A 289 -3.69 11.48 4.36
N PRO A 290 -4.10 11.67 5.61
CA PRO A 290 -5.29 11.00 6.15
C PRO A 290 -6.54 11.19 5.28
N THR A 291 -6.75 12.39 4.74
CA THR A 291 -7.98 12.78 4.04
C THR A 291 -7.74 13.29 2.62
N GLU A 292 -6.49 13.28 2.14
CA GLU A 292 -6.10 13.78 0.84
C GLU A 292 -5.00 12.95 0.20
N LEU A 293 -5.18 12.58 -1.06
CA LEU A 293 -4.15 11.97 -1.91
C LEU A 293 -3.64 13.00 -2.91
N VAL A 294 -2.32 13.16 -3.01
CA VAL A 294 -1.70 14.14 -3.90
C VAL A 294 -0.82 13.44 -4.92
N LEU A 295 -1.11 13.63 -6.20
CA LEU A 295 -0.25 13.21 -7.31
C LEU A 295 0.63 14.40 -7.68
N ARG A 296 1.89 14.32 -7.34
CA ARG A 296 2.89 15.39 -7.55
C ARG A 296 3.57 15.20 -8.90
N THR A 297 3.59 16.26 -9.68
CA THR A 297 4.26 16.30 -10.97
C THR A 297 5.18 17.53 -11.05
N GLN A 298 6.05 17.60 -12.05
CA GLN A 298 6.86 18.80 -12.30
C GLN A 298 6.03 20.02 -12.78
N TYR A 299 4.75 19.84 -13.12
CA TYR A 299 3.86 20.93 -13.57
C TYR A 299 2.93 21.44 -12.46
N GLY A 300 2.80 20.71 -11.36
CA GLY A 300 1.86 20.98 -10.26
C GLY A 300 1.28 19.69 -9.69
N ASN A 301 0.13 19.79 -9.05
CA ASN A 301 -0.49 18.69 -8.32
C ASN A 301 -1.88 18.35 -8.90
N ILE A 302 -2.20 17.05 -8.86
CA ILE A 302 -3.59 16.58 -8.85
C ILE A 302 -3.88 16.15 -7.42
N ARG A 303 -4.99 16.66 -6.86
CA ARG A 303 -5.39 16.45 -5.49
C ARG A 303 -6.72 15.69 -5.47
N ILE A 304 -6.85 14.69 -4.61
CA ILE A 304 -8.00 13.80 -4.51
C ILE A 304 -8.48 13.75 -3.06
N CYS A 305 -9.76 13.97 -2.83
CA CYS A 305 -10.39 13.75 -1.53
C CYS A 305 -11.78 13.10 -1.68
N TYR A 306 -12.28 12.50 -0.62
CA TYR A 306 -13.65 12.00 -0.54
C TYR A 306 -14.52 13.03 0.18
N ALA A 307 -15.22 13.87 -0.56
CA ALA A 307 -16.15 14.86 0.02
C ALA A 307 -17.27 14.17 0.82
N GLU A 308 -17.78 13.04 0.28
CA GLU A 308 -18.75 12.16 0.94
C GLU A 308 -18.28 10.69 0.78
N LYS A 309 -18.93 9.75 1.45
CA LYS A 309 -18.55 8.32 1.40
C LYS A 309 -18.61 7.71 -0.02
N ASP A 310 -19.48 8.24 -0.86
CA ASP A 310 -19.73 7.81 -2.24
C ASP A 310 -19.35 8.87 -3.28
N LEU A 311 -18.76 10.00 -2.85
CA LEU A 311 -18.36 11.13 -3.69
C LEU A 311 -16.87 11.46 -3.52
N MET A 312 -16.10 11.20 -4.56
CA MET A 312 -14.70 11.60 -4.70
C MET A 312 -14.60 12.88 -5.53
N LEU A 313 -13.81 13.85 -5.09
CA LEU A 313 -13.45 15.05 -5.85
C LEU A 313 -11.99 14.99 -6.27
N ILE A 314 -11.72 15.35 -7.50
CA ILE A 314 -10.39 15.42 -8.10
C ILE A 314 -10.18 16.84 -8.62
N LYS A 315 -9.16 17.52 -8.12
CA LYS A 315 -8.76 18.87 -8.51
C LYS A 315 -7.40 18.83 -9.19
N GLY A 316 -7.31 19.38 -10.40
CA GLY A 316 -6.06 19.64 -11.12
C GLY A 316 -5.77 21.12 -11.22
N GLU A 317 -4.49 21.47 -11.18
CA GLU A 317 -3.98 22.85 -11.23
C GLU A 317 -3.07 23.02 -12.44
N ASN A 318 -2.90 24.27 -12.90
CA ASN A 318 -1.85 24.66 -13.86
C ASN A 318 -1.89 23.91 -15.21
N GLY A 319 -3.07 23.62 -15.71
CA GLY A 319 -3.24 22.91 -16.97
C GLY A 319 -3.12 21.40 -16.87
N LEU A 320 -3.01 20.86 -15.66
CA LEU A 320 -3.02 19.41 -15.43
C LEU A 320 -4.39 18.81 -15.67
N GLY A 321 -4.42 17.72 -16.41
CA GLY A 321 -5.57 16.86 -16.61
C GLY A 321 -5.37 15.48 -16.01
N LEU A 322 -6.40 14.65 -16.08
CA LEU A 322 -6.37 13.26 -15.65
C LEU A 322 -6.84 12.35 -16.78
N ARG A 323 -6.17 11.24 -17.00
CA ARG A 323 -6.60 10.17 -17.89
C ARG A 323 -7.12 9.00 -17.10
N ILE A 324 -8.24 8.44 -17.55
CA ILE A 324 -8.70 7.12 -17.16
C ILE A 324 -8.52 6.15 -18.33
N ASP A 325 -8.10 4.90 -18.03
CA ASP A 325 -8.02 3.81 -18.99
C ASP A 325 -8.68 2.56 -18.38
N LYS A 326 -9.36 1.77 -19.22
CA LYS A 326 -9.95 0.50 -18.84
C LYS A 326 -10.09 -0.43 -20.05
N GLU A 327 -9.74 -1.68 -19.86
CA GLU A 327 -10.21 -2.77 -20.71
C GLU A 327 -11.44 -3.39 -20.06
N MET A 328 -12.60 -3.23 -20.71
CA MET A 328 -13.89 -3.70 -20.21
C MET A 328 -14.12 -5.16 -20.61
N ILE A 329 -14.73 -5.92 -19.72
CA ILE A 329 -15.18 -7.30 -20.00
C ILE A 329 -16.61 -7.29 -20.54
N ARG A 330 -17.06 -8.46 -21.01
CA ARG A 330 -18.43 -8.64 -21.50
C ARG A 330 -19.47 -8.18 -20.48
N HIS A 331 -20.46 -7.41 -20.94
CA HIS A 331 -21.52 -6.75 -20.17
C HIS A 331 -21.09 -5.59 -19.28
N GLU A 332 -19.89 -5.08 -19.46
CA GLU A 332 -19.46 -3.79 -18.91
C GLU A 332 -19.48 -2.74 -20.02
N LEU A 333 -19.83 -1.52 -19.69
CA LEU A 333 -19.91 -0.44 -20.68
C LEU A 333 -19.65 0.94 -20.08
N PHE A 334 -19.16 1.85 -20.93
CA PHE A 334 -19.21 3.28 -20.69
C PHE A 334 -20.24 3.92 -21.62
N LYS A 335 -21.04 4.82 -21.08
CA LYS A 335 -22.07 5.53 -21.83
C LYS A 335 -22.16 6.99 -21.39
N PRO A 336 -22.56 7.91 -22.29
CA PRO A 336 -22.92 9.26 -21.89
C PRO A 336 -24.06 9.25 -20.87
N ARG A 337 -24.01 10.19 -19.94
CA ARG A 337 -25.06 10.45 -18.96
C ARG A 337 -25.33 11.96 -18.91
N GLY A 338 -26.55 12.36 -19.30
CA GLY A 338 -26.83 13.76 -19.49
C GLY A 338 -25.96 14.42 -20.60
N GLU A 339 -25.66 15.70 -20.45
CA GLU A 339 -24.92 16.47 -21.47
C GLU A 339 -23.38 16.42 -21.29
N LYS A 340 -22.91 16.23 -20.06
CA LYS A 340 -21.49 16.40 -19.70
C LYS A 340 -20.85 15.19 -19.05
N SER A 341 -21.67 14.35 -18.41
CA SER A 341 -21.21 13.25 -17.57
C SER A 341 -21.10 11.95 -18.35
N TRP A 342 -20.33 11.00 -17.80
CA TRP A 342 -20.20 9.65 -18.30
C TRP A 342 -20.42 8.65 -17.18
N GLU A 343 -21.08 7.53 -17.50
CA GLU A 343 -21.30 6.44 -16.56
C GLU A 343 -20.57 5.18 -17.03
N GLY A 344 -19.66 4.68 -16.19
CA GLY A 344 -19.07 3.35 -16.29
C GLY A 344 -19.91 2.35 -15.49
N VAL A 345 -20.44 1.33 -16.16
CA VAL A 345 -21.20 0.24 -15.53
C VAL A 345 -20.31 -0.99 -15.43
N PHE A 346 -19.98 -1.38 -14.21
CA PHE A 346 -19.10 -2.52 -13.90
C PHE A 346 -19.95 -3.68 -13.41
N ARG A 347 -19.97 -4.73 -14.21
CA ARG A 347 -20.78 -5.92 -13.95
C ARG A 347 -20.44 -6.50 -12.58
N TRP A 348 -21.48 -6.82 -11.81
CA TRP A 348 -21.42 -7.44 -10.48
C TRP A 348 -20.94 -6.54 -9.34
N THR A 349 -20.52 -5.32 -9.61
CA THR A 349 -19.98 -4.41 -8.59
C THR A 349 -20.82 -3.14 -8.40
N CYS A 350 -20.64 -2.16 -9.27
CA CYS A 350 -21.22 -0.82 -9.12
C CYS A 350 -21.27 -0.08 -10.45
N SER A 351 -21.84 1.12 -10.43
CA SER A 351 -21.61 2.14 -11.45
C SER A 351 -20.77 3.28 -10.89
N LEU A 352 -19.90 3.85 -11.72
CA LEU A 352 -19.23 5.11 -11.46
C LEU A 352 -19.75 6.18 -12.41
N VAL A 353 -20.12 7.34 -11.88
CA VAL A 353 -20.48 8.52 -12.67
C VAL A 353 -19.36 9.54 -12.55
N PHE A 354 -18.87 9.96 -13.71
CA PHE A 354 -17.79 10.93 -13.87
C PHE A 354 -18.41 12.24 -14.38
N SER A 355 -18.32 13.31 -13.60
CA SER A 355 -18.92 14.60 -13.93
C SER A 355 -17.90 15.73 -13.84
N PRO A 356 -17.71 16.52 -14.92
CA PRO A 356 -16.85 17.69 -14.90
C PRO A 356 -17.61 18.90 -14.33
N TRP A 357 -17.01 19.58 -13.37
CA TRP A 357 -17.51 20.83 -12.78
C TRP A 357 -16.68 22.04 -13.21
N LYS A 358 -15.36 21.80 -13.48
CA LYS A 358 -14.45 22.67 -14.22
C LYS A 358 -13.68 21.82 -15.21
N GLY A 359 -13.58 22.29 -16.44
CA GLY A 359 -12.98 21.53 -17.54
C GLY A 359 -13.99 20.68 -18.29
N ILE A 360 -13.49 19.73 -19.08
CA ILE A 360 -14.30 18.86 -19.96
C ILE A 360 -13.84 17.41 -19.89
N ILE A 361 -14.73 16.50 -20.28
CA ILE A 361 -14.42 15.08 -20.48
C ILE A 361 -14.41 14.78 -21.98
N GLN A 362 -13.29 14.28 -22.48
CA GLN A 362 -13.19 13.69 -23.82
C GLN A 362 -13.11 12.17 -23.64
N MET A 363 -14.16 11.46 -24.03
CA MET A 363 -14.27 10.02 -23.84
C MET A 363 -14.24 9.28 -25.16
N ASP A 364 -13.31 8.33 -25.30
CA ASP A 364 -13.26 7.34 -26.36
C ASP A 364 -13.65 5.98 -25.74
N ALA A 365 -14.88 5.54 -26.01
CA ALA A 365 -15.47 4.32 -25.46
C ALA A 365 -16.44 3.70 -26.47
N PRO A 366 -15.94 3.21 -27.63
CA PRO A 366 -16.79 2.67 -28.68
C PRO A 366 -17.48 1.38 -28.25
N TRP A 367 -18.79 1.30 -28.50
CA TRP A 367 -19.56 0.10 -28.26
C TRP A 367 -19.20 -1.00 -29.29
N ASP A 368 -18.91 -2.18 -28.81
CA ASP A 368 -18.66 -3.36 -29.62
C ASP A 368 -19.80 -4.37 -29.40
N TRP A 369 -20.62 -4.52 -30.44
CA TRP A 369 -21.78 -5.41 -30.42
C TRP A 369 -21.39 -6.90 -30.26
N GLU A 370 -20.29 -7.33 -30.86
CA GLU A 370 -19.86 -8.72 -30.79
C GLU A 370 -19.37 -9.09 -29.40
N LYS A 371 -18.68 -8.17 -28.75
CA LYS A 371 -18.18 -8.30 -27.39
C LYS A 371 -19.23 -7.97 -26.32
N LEU A 372 -20.31 -7.33 -26.69
CA LEU A 372 -21.34 -6.81 -25.78
C LEU A 372 -20.73 -5.96 -24.65
N SER A 373 -19.83 -5.07 -25.01
CA SER A 373 -19.12 -4.19 -24.08
C SER A 373 -18.56 -2.95 -24.80
N THR A 374 -17.99 -2.02 -24.06
CA THR A 374 -17.04 -1.02 -24.59
C THR A 374 -15.61 -1.50 -24.29
N PRO A 375 -15.02 -2.33 -25.17
CA PRO A 375 -13.84 -3.14 -24.82
C PRO A 375 -12.62 -2.32 -24.46
N ILE A 376 -12.49 -1.10 -24.98
CA ILE A 376 -11.41 -0.16 -24.67
C ILE A 376 -12.05 1.16 -24.30
N VAL A 377 -11.70 1.67 -23.14
CA VAL A 377 -12.14 2.99 -22.66
C VAL A 377 -10.91 3.84 -22.42
N LYS A 378 -10.91 5.04 -22.99
CA LYS A 378 -9.93 6.08 -22.73
C LYS A 378 -10.67 7.39 -22.52
N GLY A 379 -10.56 7.94 -21.33
CA GLY A 379 -11.19 9.22 -20.98
C GLY A 379 -10.14 10.24 -20.56
N ASP A 380 -10.09 11.39 -21.21
CA ASP A 380 -9.26 12.52 -20.83
C ASP A 380 -10.13 13.58 -20.16
N PHE A 381 -9.86 13.86 -18.91
CA PHE A 381 -10.40 15.00 -18.18
C PHE A 381 -9.44 16.16 -18.36
N LEU A 382 -9.84 17.13 -19.15
CA LEU A 382 -9.01 18.26 -19.56
C LEU A 382 -9.40 19.51 -18.75
N PRO A 383 -8.43 20.35 -18.35
CA PRO A 383 -8.71 21.59 -17.65
C PRO A 383 -9.48 22.59 -18.51
N ASP A 384 -10.10 23.56 -17.88
CA ASP A 384 -10.73 24.69 -18.55
C ASP A 384 -9.71 25.70 -19.12
N GLU A 385 -10.19 26.79 -19.67
CA GLU A 385 -9.37 27.89 -20.25
C GLU A 385 -8.45 28.58 -19.21
N ASN A 386 -8.78 28.46 -17.91
CA ASN A 386 -7.99 29.01 -16.83
C ASN A 386 -6.95 28.00 -16.31
N GLY A 387 -6.91 26.79 -16.89
CA GLY A 387 -6.04 25.71 -16.47
C GLY A 387 -6.53 24.98 -15.21
N GLU A 388 -7.80 25.11 -14.84
CA GLU A 388 -8.41 24.48 -13.68
C GLU A 388 -9.20 23.22 -14.06
N LEU A 389 -9.07 22.17 -13.26
CA LEU A 389 -9.85 20.94 -13.37
C LEU A 389 -10.57 20.67 -12.06
N LEU A 390 -11.86 20.36 -12.11
CA LEU A 390 -12.63 19.80 -10.99
C LEU A 390 -13.56 18.73 -11.52
N ILE A 391 -13.33 17.48 -11.14
CA ILE A 391 -14.12 16.30 -11.49
C ILE A 391 -14.70 15.69 -10.22
N SER A 392 -15.97 15.28 -10.28
CA SER A 392 -16.50 14.34 -9.30
C SER A 392 -16.57 12.93 -9.88
N ILE A 393 -16.28 11.95 -9.04
CA ILE A 393 -16.55 10.52 -9.30
C ILE A 393 -17.50 10.06 -8.20
N GLU A 394 -18.69 9.61 -8.60
CA GLU A 394 -19.71 9.14 -7.67
C GLU A 394 -19.98 7.65 -7.87
N GLU A 395 -19.99 6.90 -6.79
CA GLU A 395 -20.19 5.45 -6.79
C GLU A 395 -21.63 5.10 -6.44
N PHE A 396 -22.24 4.23 -7.24
CA PHE A 396 -23.59 3.74 -7.05
C PHE A 396 -23.62 2.21 -6.98
N GLY A 397 -24.01 1.67 -5.85
CA GLY A 397 -24.32 0.23 -5.72
C GLY A 397 -25.68 -0.16 -6.28
N PHE A 398 -26.55 0.83 -6.48
CA PHE A 398 -27.83 0.75 -7.16
C PHE A 398 -27.95 1.90 -8.17
N ALA A 399 -29.05 1.99 -8.92
CA ALA A 399 -29.26 3.17 -9.78
C ALA A 399 -29.30 4.45 -8.95
N GLY A 400 -28.49 5.42 -9.34
CA GLY A 400 -28.40 6.72 -8.69
C GLY A 400 -28.91 7.85 -9.59
N LYS A 401 -29.30 8.98 -8.99
CA LYS A 401 -29.68 10.21 -9.69
C LYS A 401 -28.44 11.09 -9.84
N GLU A 402 -28.31 11.75 -10.97
CA GLU A 402 -27.27 12.75 -11.22
C GLU A 402 -27.40 13.90 -10.23
N ARG A 403 -26.26 14.40 -9.73
CA ARG A 403 -26.21 15.54 -8.83
C ARG A 403 -26.37 16.85 -9.60
N GLU A 404 -27.04 17.80 -9.00
CA GLU A 404 -27.19 19.17 -9.53
C GLU A 404 -25.98 20.06 -9.15
N CYS A 405 -25.28 19.73 -8.05
CA CYS A 405 -24.08 20.43 -7.58
C CYS A 405 -23.20 19.53 -6.74
N VAL A 406 -21.95 19.93 -6.57
CA VAL A 406 -20.99 19.35 -5.62
C VAL A 406 -20.39 20.46 -4.77
N PRO A 407 -19.88 20.17 -3.57
CA PRO A 407 -19.11 21.15 -2.82
C PRO A 407 -17.83 21.54 -3.58
N THR A 408 -17.26 22.68 -3.27
CA THR A 408 -15.91 23.00 -3.71
C THR A 408 -14.94 21.96 -3.18
N TYR A 409 -13.78 21.84 -3.82
CA TYR A 409 -12.75 20.89 -3.36
C TYR A 409 -12.37 21.15 -1.89
N GLU A 410 -12.21 22.41 -1.51
CA GLU A 410 -11.83 22.86 -0.19
C GLU A 410 -12.90 22.55 0.87
N GLU A 411 -14.18 22.74 0.54
CA GLU A 411 -15.30 22.35 1.42
C GLU A 411 -15.37 20.83 1.58
N GLY A 412 -15.21 20.09 0.50
CA GLY A 412 -15.16 18.61 0.55
C GLY A 412 -14.00 18.09 1.40
N LEU A 413 -12.80 18.66 1.24
CA LEU A 413 -11.64 18.32 2.04
C LEU A 413 -11.83 18.69 3.52
N ALA A 414 -12.39 19.86 3.79
CA ALA A 414 -12.68 20.29 5.18
C ALA A 414 -13.68 19.34 5.85
N ASN A 415 -14.73 18.92 5.13
CA ASN A 415 -15.73 17.97 5.65
C ASN A 415 -15.08 16.63 6.04
N VAL A 416 -14.32 16.01 5.15
CA VAL A 416 -13.69 14.71 5.46
C VAL A 416 -12.61 14.84 6.54
N THR A 417 -11.92 15.98 6.61
CA THR A 417 -10.93 16.26 7.65
C THR A 417 -11.60 16.40 9.04
N ALA A 418 -12.71 17.09 9.12
CA ALA A 418 -13.48 17.20 10.38
C ALA A 418 -14.00 15.83 10.84
N ASP A 419 -14.46 14.99 9.91
CA ASP A 419 -14.88 13.62 10.20
C ASP A 419 -13.73 12.76 10.76
N TRP A 420 -12.56 12.84 10.13
CA TRP A 420 -11.35 12.15 10.58
C TRP A 420 -10.87 12.62 11.95
N GLU A 421 -10.75 13.93 12.17
CA GLU A 421 -10.29 14.47 13.46
C GLU A 421 -11.26 14.15 14.59
N SER A 422 -12.57 14.17 14.33
CA SER A 422 -13.59 13.74 15.30
C SER A 422 -13.46 12.27 15.68
N PHE A 423 -13.08 11.41 14.74
CA PHE A 423 -12.82 9.99 15.02
C PHE A 423 -11.53 9.82 15.82
N LEU A 424 -10.44 10.48 15.40
CA LEU A 424 -9.14 10.41 16.06
C LEU A 424 -9.19 10.90 17.51
N ALA A 425 -9.95 11.95 17.78
CA ALA A 425 -10.09 12.54 19.13
C ALA A 425 -10.68 11.56 20.17
N LYS A 426 -11.38 10.52 19.72
CA LYS A 426 -11.93 9.48 20.61
C LYS A 426 -10.99 8.29 20.81
N GLN A 427 -9.90 8.20 20.04
CA GLN A 427 -8.91 7.13 20.25
C GLN A 427 -8.14 7.38 21.55
N PRO A 428 -7.74 6.31 22.28
CA PRO A 428 -6.98 6.48 23.51
C PRO A 428 -5.69 7.25 23.24
N GLU A 429 -5.27 8.07 24.19
CA GLU A 429 -3.92 8.64 24.18
C GLU A 429 -2.93 7.53 24.48
N LEU A 430 -1.85 7.48 23.74
CA LEU A 430 -0.79 6.49 23.90
C LEU A 430 0.49 7.17 24.43
N ALA A 431 1.47 6.38 24.83
CA ALA A 431 2.78 6.90 25.16
C ALA A 431 3.34 7.74 23.98
N PRO A 432 4.05 8.86 24.25
CA PRO A 432 4.45 9.83 23.22
C PRO A 432 5.24 9.21 22.06
N GLU A 433 6.01 8.15 22.31
CA GLU A 433 6.77 7.42 21.29
C GLU A 433 5.90 6.68 20.27
N TYR A 434 4.59 6.52 20.53
CA TYR A 434 3.64 5.83 19.66
C TYR A 434 2.60 6.77 19.01
N GLU A 435 2.73 8.09 19.13
CA GLU A 435 1.71 9.02 18.61
C GLU A 435 1.57 8.94 17.07
N GLU A 436 2.66 8.75 16.34
CA GLU A 436 2.61 8.58 14.88
C GLU A 436 1.83 7.30 14.51
N GLN A 437 2.14 6.18 15.17
CA GLN A 437 1.46 4.90 14.96
C GLN A 437 0.01 4.94 15.45
N ARG A 438 -0.29 5.68 16.52
CA ARG A 438 -1.67 5.94 16.97
C ARG A 438 -2.50 6.56 15.86
N ARG A 439 -1.97 7.59 15.20
CA ARG A 439 -2.65 8.27 14.10
C ARG A 439 -2.82 7.35 12.88
N GLU A 440 -1.77 6.62 12.50
CA GLU A 440 -1.81 5.71 11.36
C GLU A 440 -2.79 4.55 11.57
N THR A 441 -2.74 3.88 12.72
CA THR A 441 -3.64 2.77 13.03
C THR A 441 -5.09 3.22 13.22
N ALA A 442 -5.32 4.39 13.81
CA ALA A 442 -6.64 5.00 13.87
C ALA A 442 -7.19 5.30 12.46
N TRP A 443 -6.34 5.77 11.54
CA TRP A 443 -6.74 5.99 10.16
C TRP A 443 -7.08 4.68 9.44
N LEU A 444 -6.31 3.62 9.65
CA LEU A 444 -6.63 2.30 9.10
C LEU A 444 -7.97 1.80 9.60
N SER A 445 -8.22 1.87 10.90
CA SER A 445 -9.52 1.52 11.46
C SER A 445 -10.64 2.37 10.86
N TRP A 446 -10.48 3.70 10.82
CA TRP A 446 -11.46 4.62 10.26
C TRP A 446 -11.74 4.36 8.78
N SER A 447 -10.71 4.21 7.95
CA SER A 447 -10.84 4.03 6.51
C SER A 447 -11.42 2.66 6.11
N HIS A 448 -11.34 1.66 7.00
CA HIS A 448 -11.88 0.32 6.77
C HIS A 448 -13.31 0.12 7.31
N LEU A 449 -13.85 1.10 8.06
CA LEU A 449 -15.27 1.09 8.45
C LEU A 449 -16.16 1.17 7.21
N MET A 450 -17.18 0.30 7.17
CA MET A 450 -18.15 0.18 6.09
C MET A 450 -19.55 0.56 6.59
N THR A 451 -20.30 1.28 5.77
CA THR A 451 -21.70 1.58 6.06
C THR A 451 -22.63 0.45 5.67
N PRO A 452 -23.84 0.36 6.28
CA PRO A 452 -24.83 -0.64 5.91
C PRO A 452 -25.14 -0.66 4.41
N PHE A 453 -25.08 -1.85 3.82
CA PHE A 453 -25.47 -2.12 2.44
C PHE A 453 -25.71 -3.61 2.24
N LYS A 454 -26.87 -4.02 1.71
CA LYS A 454 -27.29 -5.43 1.48
C LYS A 454 -27.09 -6.30 2.74
N ARG A 455 -26.10 -7.22 2.73
CA ARG A 455 -25.81 -8.12 3.86
C ARG A 455 -25.15 -7.42 5.03
N VAL A 456 -24.41 -6.35 4.80
CA VAL A 456 -23.87 -5.50 5.87
C VAL A 456 -25.03 -4.70 6.47
N LYS A 457 -25.56 -5.13 7.62
CA LYS A 457 -26.77 -4.54 8.24
C LYS A 457 -26.44 -3.39 9.20
N ARG A 458 -25.22 -3.34 9.71
CA ARG A 458 -24.72 -2.37 10.68
C ARG A 458 -23.39 -1.82 10.21
N THR A 459 -22.82 -0.83 10.90
CA THR A 459 -21.43 -0.45 10.69
C THR A 459 -20.54 -1.70 10.82
N SER A 460 -19.76 -2.00 9.80
CA SER A 460 -18.84 -3.11 9.75
C SER A 460 -17.41 -2.61 9.53
N ILE A 461 -16.44 -3.49 9.62
CA ILE A 461 -15.06 -3.18 9.28
C ILE A 461 -14.46 -4.28 8.42
N PHE A 462 -13.88 -3.92 7.28
CA PHE A 462 -13.18 -4.89 6.44
C PHE A 462 -11.77 -5.13 6.96
N MET A 463 -11.31 -6.36 6.86
CA MET A 463 -10.03 -6.81 7.40
C MET A 463 -8.85 -6.10 6.75
N THR A 464 -8.87 -5.96 5.43
CA THR A 464 -7.91 -5.18 4.64
C THR A 464 -8.65 -4.27 3.66
N SER A 465 -7.92 -3.47 2.91
CA SER A 465 -8.51 -2.58 1.89
C SER A 465 -9.36 -3.31 0.84
N THR A 466 -9.17 -4.60 0.65
CA THR A 466 -9.85 -5.43 -0.35
C THR A 466 -10.50 -6.69 0.21
N TYR A 467 -10.30 -7.03 1.48
CA TYR A 467 -10.79 -8.28 2.06
C TYR A 467 -12.01 -8.08 2.96
N ALA A 468 -12.91 -9.05 2.94
CA ALA A 468 -14.14 -9.10 3.72
C ALA A 468 -13.93 -8.95 5.24
N ALA A 469 -15.02 -8.82 5.98
CA ALA A 469 -15.02 -8.89 7.43
C ALA A 469 -14.90 -10.34 7.90
N SER A 470 -13.95 -10.62 8.81
CA SER A 470 -13.76 -11.91 9.45
C SER A 470 -14.32 -11.90 10.88
N GLU A 471 -14.86 -13.04 11.32
CA GLU A 471 -15.37 -13.20 12.68
C GLU A 471 -14.34 -12.85 13.75
N TRP A 472 -13.14 -13.40 13.65
CA TRP A 472 -12.04 -13.14 14.58
C TRP A 472 -11.70 -11.66 14.66
N GLN A 473 -11.42 -11.07 13.51
CA GLN A 473 -11.00 -9.68 13.38
C GLN A 473 -12.07 -8.69 13.89
N MET A 474 -13.36 -9.03 13.80
CA MET A 474 -14.45 -8.21 14.35
C MET A 474 -14.38 -8.08 15.86
N CYS A 475 -14.04 -9.17 16.56
CA CYS A 475 -13.88 -9.14 18.02
C CYS A 475 -12.69 -8.26 18.44
N GLU A 476 -11.54 -8.38 17.79
CA GLU A 476 -10.38 -7.55 18.07
C GLU A 476 -10.66 -6.06 17.78
N ASN A 477 -11.30 -5.76 16.65
CA ASN A 477 -11.68 -4.38 16.33
C ASN A 477 -12.74 -3.80 17.28
N ALA A 478 -13.69 -4.60 17.78
CA ALA A 478 -14.65 -4.16 18.77
C ALA A 478 -13.95 -3.71 20.08
N VAL A 479 -12.93 -4.43 20.50
CA VAL A 479 -12.09 -4.06 21.65
C VAL A 479 -11.27 -2.80 21.37
N ALA A 480 -10.58 -2.75 20.22
CA ALA A 480 -9.78 -1.58 19.82
C ALA A 480 -10.63 -0.31 19.69
N MET A 481 -11.89 -0.45 19.25
CA MET A 481 -12.86 0.66 19.14
C MET A 481 -13.77 0.83 20.37
N SER A 482 -13.38 0.28 21.50
CA SER A 482 -14.20 0.35 22.71
C SER A 482 -14.57 1.78 23.15
N ASN A 483 -13.78 2.81 22.79
CA ASN A 483 -14.15 4.20 23.03
C ASN A 483 -15.30 4.73 22.12
N HIS A 484 -15.70 3.95 21.13
CA HIS A 484 -16.83 4.19 20.24
C HIS A 484 -17.88 3.09 20.45
N LEU A 485 -18.49 3.03 21.65
CA LEU A 485 -19.38 1.93 22.02
C LEU A 485 -20.40 1.54 20.94
N PRO A 486 -21.13 2.47 20.26
CA PRO A 486 -22.04 2.07 19.19
C PRO A 486 -21.36 1.31 18.03
N ILE A 487 -20.14 1.70 17.65
CA ILE A 487 -19.38 0.98 16.62
C ILE A 487 -18.96 -0.40 17.14
N ALA A 488 -18.42 -0.48 18.35
CA ALA A 488 -18.03 -1.76 18.95
C ALA A 488 -19.21 -2.75 19.02
N LEU A 489 -20.40 -2.29 19.41
CA LEU A 489 -21.63 -3.09 19.42
C LEU A 489 -22.05 -3.53 18.00
N ASP A 490 -21.98 -2.63 17.02
CA ASP A 490 -22.26 -2.94 15.62
C ASP A 490 -21.32 -4.03 15.10
N LEU A 491 -20.00 -3.93 15.39
CA LEU A 491 -19.01 -4.93 14.99
C LEU A 491 -19.35 -6.30 15.58
N MET A 492 -19.68 -6.37 16.86
CA MET A 492 -20.07 -7.61 17.50
C MET A 492 -21.34 -8.23 16.87
N LEU A 493 -22.35 -7.41 16.58
CA LEU A 493 -23.64 -7.89 16.10
C LEU A 493 -23.73 -8.19 14.61
N ASN A 494 -22.84 -7.66 13.77
CA ASN A 494 -22.85 -7.93 12.33
C ASN A 494 -22.76 -9.44 12.00
N MET A 495 -22.00 -10.21 12.78
CA MET A 495 -21.92 -11.66 12.63
C MET A 495 -23.25 -12.33 12.95
N VAL A 496 -23.93 -11.87 14.00
CA VAL A 496 -25.26 -12.36 14.39
C VAL A 496 -26.33 -12.02 13.32
N ASP A 497 -26.27 -10.85 12.70
CA ASP A 497 -27.15 -10.48 11.59
C ASP A 497 -27.02 -11.44 10.38
N ASN A 498 -25.89 -12.13 10.26
CA ASN A 498 -25.59 -13.08 9.19
C ASN A 498 -25.55 -14.55 9.68
N GLN A 499 -26.04 -14.83 10.89
CA GLN A 499 -26.01 -16.16 11.48
C GLN A 499 -26.85 -17.16 10.68
N ALA A 500 -26.30 -18.36 10.49
CA ALA A 500 -27.04 -19.45 9.84
C ALA A 500 -28.19 -19.98 10.74
N PRO A 501 -29.24 -20.61 10.17
CA PRO A 501 -30.32 -21.19 10.97
C PRO A 501 -29.88 -22.27 11.96
N THR A 502 -28.68 -22.83 11.79
CA THR A 502 -28.07 -23.80 12.70
C THR A 502 -27.44 -23.17 13.94
N GLY A 503 -27.31 -21.85 13.97
CA GLY A 503 -26.57 -21.10 15.01
C GLY A 503 -25.15 -20.74 14.62
N GLN A 504 -24.62 -21.25 13.50
CA GLN A 504 -23.26 -20.98 13.03
C GLN A 504 -23.10 -19.53 12.59
N LEU A 505 -22.04 -18.87 13.04
CA LEU A 505 -21.60 -17.58 12.50
C LEU A 505 -20.77 -17.77 11.21
N PRO A 506 -20.79 -16.80 10.27
CA PRO A 506 -19.94 -16.88 9.09
C PRO A 506 -18.46 -16.67 9.47
N ASP A 507 -17.57 -17.40 8.83
CA ASP A 507 -16.13 -17.14 8.88
C ASP A 507 -15.81 -15.74 8.32
N PHE A 508 -16.29 -15.50 7.10
CA PHE A 508 -16.21 -14.21 6.41
C PHE A 508 -17.57 -13.79 5.87
N TYR A 509 -17.80 -12.48 5.82
CA TYR A 509 -18.91 -11.93 5.05
C TYR A 509 -18.53 -10.58 4.42
N ASP A 510 -19.20 -10.27 3.33
CA ASP A 510 -19.17 -8.97 2.67
C ASP A 510 -20.61 -8.52 2.34
N ASP A 511 -20.77 -7.48 1.54
CA ASP A 511 -22.09 -6.98 1.14
C ASP A 511 -22.85 -7.96 0.21
N MET A 512 -22.18 -8.93 -0.40
CA MET A 512 -22.76 -9.85 -1.38
C MET A 512 -22.93 -11.28 -0.87
N ARG A 513 -22.02 -11.79 -0.04
CA ARG A 513 -21.98 -13.20 0.38
C ARG A 513 -21.52 -13.38 1.82
N GLY A 514 -21.82 -14.54 2.39
CA GLY A 514 -21.28 -15.07 3.63
C GLY A 514 -20.66 -16.45 3.38
N ILE A 515 -19.53 -16.73 4.01
CA ILE A 515 -18.78 -17.97 3.93
C ILE A 515 -18.84 -18.62 5.30
N TYR A 516 -19.24 -19.90 5.37
CA TYR A 516 -19.47 -20.61 6.63
C TYR A 516 -18.55 -21.84 6.79
N GLN A 517 -17.74 -22.13 5.79
CA GLN A 517 -16.72 -23.17 5.87
C GLN A 517 -15.48 -22.59 6.57
N LEU A 518 -14.72 -23.42 7.28
CA LEU A 518 -13.54 -23.03 8.03
C LEU A 518 -13.82 -21.96 9.11
N THR A 519 -14.83 -22.23 9.91
CA THR A 519 -15.36 -21.37 10.97
C THR A 519 -14.32 -21.00 12.04
N LYS A 520 -14.20 -19.71 12.35
CA LYS A 520 -13.29 -19.21 13.39
C LYS A 520 -13.78 -19.52 14.81
N PRO A 521 -12.90 -19.54 15.82
CA PRO A 521 -13.29 -19.84 17.20
C PRO A 521 -14.07 -18.69 17.85
N PRO A 522 -14.84 -18.95 18.94
CA PRO A 522 -15.75 -18.00 19.54
C PRO A 522 -15.07 -16.98 20.46
N LEU A 523 -14.36 -16.00 19.87
CA LEU A 523 -13.71 -14.91 20.61
C LEU A 523 -14.69 -13.89 21.19
N GLN A 524 -15.98 -13.97 20.89
CA GLN A 524 -17.01 -13.06 21.40
C GLN A 524 -17.02 -13.00 22.92
N GLY A 525 -16.73 -14.12 23.60
CA GLY A 525 -16.61 -14.16 25.07
C GLY A 525 -15.54 -13.20 25.58
N TRP A 526 -14.34 -13.24 24.99
CA TRP A 526 -13.25 -12.35 25.33
C TRP A 526 -13.59 -10.88 25.09
N ALA A 527 -14.13 -10.56 23.91
CA ALA A 527 -14.51 -9.18 23.57
C ALA A 527 -15.63 -8.64 24.46
N LEU A 528 -16.68 -9.44 24.73
CA LEU A 528 -17.78 -9.06 25.62
C LEU A 528 -17.28 -8.80 27.05
N LYS A 529 -16.44 -9.66 27.60
CA LYS A 529 -15.88 -9.46 28.94
C LYS A 529 -15.09 -8.16 29.04
N TYR A 530 -14.36 -7.81 27.98
CA TYR A 530 -13.65 -6.53 27.91
C TYR A 530 -14.62 -5.34 27.91
N LEU A 531 -15.65 -5.38 27.06
CA LEU A 531 -16.62 -4.29 26.94
C LEU A 531 -17.47 -4.15 28.22
N MET A 532 -17.89 -5.25 28.84
CA MET A 532 -18.64 -5.26 30.10
C MET A 532 -17.81 -4.76 31.30
N LYS A 533 -16.49 -4.92 31.28
CA LYS A 533 -15.60 -4.32 32.29
C LYS A 533 -15.53 -2.79 32.15
N LYS A 534 -15.69 -2.28 30.95
CA LYS A 534 -15.59 -0.85 30.60
C LYS A 534 -16.93 -0.10 30.72
N TYR A 535 -18.03 -0.77 30.44
CA TYR A 535 -19.37 -0.19 30.34
C TYR A 535 -20.39 -0.94 31.19
N ASP A 536 -21.33 -0.19 31.79
CA ASP A 536 -22.51 -0.79 32.42
C ASP A 536 -23.54 -1.17 31.34
N PHE A 537 -23.51 -2.43 30.89
CA PHE A 537 -24.41 -2.90 29.86
C PHE A 537 -25.89 -2.79 30.20
N ALA A 538 -26.24 -2.82 31.45
CA ALA A 538 -27.65 -2.67 31.87
C ALA A 538 -28.24 -1.27 31.58
N THR A 539 -27.39 -0.25 31.58
CA THR A 539 -27.82 1.14 31.39
C THR A 539 -27.35 1.76 30.07
N GLU A 540 -26.22 1.27 29.50
CA GLU A 540 -25.57 1.88 28.33
C GLU A 540 -25.85 1.14 27.02
N VAL A 541 -26.33 -0.10 27.08
CA VAL A 541 -26.62 -0.90 25.85
C VAL A 541 -28.14 -1.05 25.71
N PRO A 542 -28.70 -0.76 24.51
CA PRO A 542 -30.13 -0.95 24.23
C PRO A 542 -30.58 -2.39 24.50
N PRO A 543 -31.74 -2.60 25.16
CA PRO A 543 -32.22 -3.94 25.55
C PRO A 543 -32.43 -4.92 24.37
N ASP A 544 -32.82 -4.40 23.22
CA ASP A 544 -32.98 -5.20 21.99
C ASP A 544 -31.64 -5.71 21.46
N LEU A 545 -30.57 -4.94 21.56
CA LEU A 545 -29.21 -5.37 21.22
C LEU A 545 -28.68 -6.39 22.22
N LEU A 546 -28.92 -6.21 23.52
CA LEU A 546 -28.59 -7.20 24.56
C LEU A 546 -29.27 -8.55 24.31
N LYS A 547 -30.56 -8.49 23.98
CA LYS A 547 -31.33 -9.69 23.63
C LYS A 547 -30.75 -10.38 22.40
N MET A 548 -30.46 -9.62 21.35
CA MET A 548 -29.87 -10.15 20.12
C MET A 548 -28.50 -10.79 20.36
N MET A 549 -27.64 -10.16 21.18
CA MET A 549 -26.35 -10.74 21.58
C MET A 549 -26.55 -12.07 22.32
N TYR A 550 -27.45 -12.09 23.31
CA TYR A 550 -27.70 -13.30 24.09
C TYR A 550 -28.21 -14.44 23.21
N GLU A 551 -29.26 -14.22 22.40
CA GLU A 551 -29.86 -15.22 21.55
C GLU A 551 -28.86 -15.73 20.48
N GLY A 552 -28.17 -14.82 19.82
CA GLY A 552 -27.20 -15.16 18.77
C GLY A 552 -25.99 -15.93 19.31
N TYR A 553 -25.44 -15.47 20.42
CA TYR A 553 -24.24 -16.11 20.97
C TYR A 553 -24.55 -17.40 21.75
N SER A 554 -25.76 -17.52 22.33
CA SER A 554 -26.19 -18.82 22.89
C SER A 554 -26.29 -19.88 21.79
N ALA A 555 -26.92 -19.53 20.65
CA ALA A 555 -27.00 -20.42 19.50
C ALA A 555 -25.61 -20.77 18.90
N TRP A 556 -24.68 -19.82 18.92
CA TRP A 556 -23.29 -20.02 18.49
C TRP A 556 -22.52 -20.95 19.41
N ALA A 557 -22.64 -20.77 20.70
CA ALA A 557 -22.01 -21.61 21.71
C ALA A 557 -22.54 -23.06 21.65
N ASP A 558 -23.84 -23.22 21.47
CA ASP A 558 -24.48 -24.54 21.32
C ASP A 558 -24.11 -25.21 19.99
N TRP A 559 -23.84 -24.42 18.94
CA TRP A 559 -23.41 -24.97 17.65
C TRP A 559 -22.07 -25.71 17.75
N PHE A 560 -21.08 -25.18 18.46
CA PHE A 560 -19.81 -25.86 18.70
C PHE A 560 -20.00 -27.20 19.40
N MET A 561 -20.75 -27.19 20.50
CA MET A 561 -21.02 -28.41 21.29
C MET A 561 -21.81 -29.45 20.54
N LYS A 562 -22.56 -29.04 19.52
CA LYS A 562 -23.40 -29.96 18.75
C LYS A 562 -22.76 -30.47 17.47
N TYR A 563 -21.94 -29.67 16.81
CA TYR A 563 -21.43 -29.93 15.46
C TYR A 563 -19.90 -30.01 15.37
N ARG A 564 -19.20 -29.79 16.49
CA ARG A 564 -17.75 -29.83 16.55
C ARG A 564 -17.22 -30.67 17.73
N ASP A 565 -18.05 -31.53 18.26
CA ASP A 565 -17.74 -32.53 19.32
C ASP A 565 -18.21 -33.88 18.79
N ASP A 566 -17.42 -34.45 17.85
CA ASP A 566 -17.83 -35.63 17.09
C ASP A 566 -17.76 -36.94 17.92
N ASP A 567 -16.81 -37.05 18.86
CA ASP A 567 -16.64 -38.19 19.75
C ASP A 567 -17.37 -38.01 21.10
N ARG A 568 -17.95 -36.81 21.34
CA ARG A 568 -18.81 -36.50 22.49
C ARG A 568 -18.10 -36.55 23.84
N ASP A 569 -16.85 -36.19 23.86
CA ASP A 569 -16.08 -36.06 25.11
C ASP A 569 -16.30 -34.71 25.82
N GLY A 570 -16.99 -33.75 25.17
CA GLY A 570 -17.32 -32.43 25.65
C GLY A 570 -16.23 -31.41 25.34
N LEU A 571 -15.30 -31.72 24.44
CA LEU A 571 -14.21 -30.85 24.00
C LEU A 571 -14.22 -30.73 22.46
N PRO A 572 -14.77 -29.66 21.91
CA PRO A 572 -14.89 -29.51 20.46
C PRO A 572 -13.56 -29.43 19.73
N GLN A 573 -13.56 -29.96 18.48
CA GLN A 573 -12.41 -29.94 17.58
C GLN A 573 -12.47 -28.81 16.54
N TYR A 574 -11.30 -28.48 15.97
CA TYR A 574 -11.14 -27.78 14.71
C TYR A 574 -11.12 -28.76 13.54
N GLU A 575 -11.62 -28.32 12.39
CA GLU A 575 -11.61 -29.11 11.15
C GLU A 575 -10.41 -28.79 10.26
N HIS A 576 -9.75 -27.66 10.48
CA HIS A 576 -8.63 -27.19 9.65
C HIS A 576 -7.80 -26.12 10.38
N GLY A 577 -6.52 -25.99 10.02
CA GLY A 577 -5.62 -24.99 10.59
C GLY A 577 -6.11 -23.55 10.39
N ASP A 578 -6.72 -23.24 9.25
CA ASP A 578 -7.28 -21.93 8.94
C ASP A 578 -8.29 -21.45 10.00
N GLU A 579 -9.06 -22.36 10.58
CA GLU A 579 -10.05 -22.05 11.64
C GLU A 579 -9.39 -21.44 12.88
N THR A 580 -8.13 -21.78 13.13
CA THR A 580 -7.34 -21.24 14.27
C THR A 580 -6.72 -19.87 14.01
N GLY A 581 -6.80 -19.37 12.78
CA GLY A 581 -6.09 -18.18 12.32
C GLY A 581 -4.58 -18.39 12.11
N ASN A 582 -4.08 -19.63 12.25
CA ASN A 582 -2.70 -20.03 11.95
C ASN A 582 -2.73 -21.14 10.90
N ASP A 583 -2.99 -20.75 9.63
CA ASP A 583 -3.37 -21.63 8.53
C ASP A 583 -2.41 -22.81 8.28
N ASP A 584 -1.12 -22.59 8.46
CA ASP A 584 -0.05 -23.55 8.22
C ASP A 584 0.68 -23.97 9.51
N SER A 585 -0.01 -23.90 10.65
CA SER A 585 0.54 -24.34 11.95
C SER A 585 1.02 -25.79 11.90
N ALA A 586 2.22 -26.03 12.45
CA ALA A 586 2.79 -27.39 12.56
C ALA A 586 1.90 -28.38 13.33
N ILE A 587 0.94 -27.89 14.11
CA ILE A 587 -0.05 -28.69 14.83
C ILE A 587 -0.86 -29.57 13.85
N PHE A 588 -1.17 -29.05 12.67
CA PHE A 588 -2.01 -29.71 11.67
C PHE A 588 -1.23 -30.57 10.65
N LYS A 589 0.08 -30.76 10.85
CA LYS A 589 0.96 -31.44 9.89
C LYS A 589 0.54 -32.90 9.58
N GLY A 590 -0.11 -33.58 10.51
CA GLY A 590 -0.46 -34.99 10.36
C GLY A 590 -1.90 -35.25 9.93
N GLN A 591 -2.82 -34.36 10.30
CA GLN A 591 -4.24 -34.43 9.94
C GLN A 591 -4.95 -33.09 10.16
N PRO A 592 -6.10 -32.84 9.51
CA PRO A 592 -6.76 -31.55 9.60
C PRO A 592 -7.60 -31.35 10.86
N GLN A 593 -8.11 -32.44 11.48
CA GLN A 593 -9.00 -32.38 12.64
C GLN A 593 -8.23 -32.48 13.95
N MET A 594 -8.32 -31.42 14.77
CA MET A 594 -7.55 -31.30 16.00
C MET A 594 -8.37 -30.75 17.15
N GLU A 595 -8.24 -31.36 18.30
CA GLU A 595 -8.74 -30.87 19.56
C GLU A 595 -7.64 -30.03 20.23
N LEU A 596 -7.91 -28.75 20.43
CA LEU A 596 -6.92 -27.82 20.94
C LEU A 596 -7.44 -27.08 22.18
N PRO A 597 -6.56 -26.83 23.18
CA PRO A 597 -6.98 -26.24 24.45
C PRO A 597 -7.55 -24.84 24.29
N GLU A 598 -7.12 -24.06 23.32
CA GLU A 598 -7.62 -22.70 23.14
C GLU A 598 -9.10 -22.66 22.75
N LEU A 599 -9.63 -23.64 21.99
CA LEU A 599 -11.05 -23.65 21.61
C LEU A 599 -11.93 -23.80 22.84
N ALA A 600 -11.55 -24.71 23.75
CA ALA A 600 -12.23 -24.88 25.04
C ALA A 600 -12.09 -23.61 25.92
N ALA A 601 -10.93 -22.93 25.89
CA ALA A 601 -10.73 -21.70 26.61
C ALA A 601 -11.66 -20.56 26.10
N PHE A 602 -11.79 -20.41 24.78
CA PHE A 602 -12.68 -19.40 24.19
C PHE A 602 -14.16 -19.69 24.49
N LEU A 603 -14.58 -20.95 24.41
CA LEU A 603 -15.93 -21.38 24.80
C LEU A 603 -16.18 -21.12 26.29
N GLY A 604 -15.21 -21.40 27.16
CA GLY A 604 -15.32 -21.10 28.58
C GLY A 604 -15.59 -19.62 28.86
N LEU A 605 -14.89 -18.71 28.16
CA LEU A 605 -15.15 -17.26 28.23
C LEU A 605 -16.51 -16.88 27.65
N LEU A 606 -16.94 -17.52 26.55
CA LEU A 606 -18.23 -17.24 25.95
C LEU A 606 -19.38 -17.68 26.89
N PHE A 607 -19.32 -18.87 27.46
CA PHE A 607 -20.30 -19.34 28.43
C PHE A 607 -20.40 -18.41 29.65
N GLU A 608 -19.25 -17.95 30.18
CA GLU A 608 -19.25 -17.00 31.30
C GLU A 608 -19.91 -15.67 30.89
N ALA A 609 -19.56 -15.13 29.71
CA ALA A 609 -20.16 -13.88 29.20
C ALA A 609 -21.69 -14.02 28.97
N LEU A 610 -22.17 -15.20 28.57
CA LEU A 610 -23.61 -15.49 28.45
C LEU A 610 -24.29 -15.49 29.81
N GLY A 611 -23.66 -16.04 30.84
CA GLY A 611 -24.16 -15.94 32.22
C GLY A 611 -24.27 -14.48 32.71
N ASP A 612 -23.30 -13.64 32.36
CA ASP A 612 -23.34 -12.21 32.65
C ASP A 612 -24.48 -11.49 31.89
N LEU A 613 -24.66 -11.82 30.58
CA LEU A 613 -25.77 -11.27 29.78
C LEU A 613 -27.15 -11.66 30.32
N VAL A 614 -27.31 -12.88 30.85
CA VAL A 614 -28.54 -13.32 31.54
C VAL A 614 -28.87 -12.40 32.72
N LYS A 615 -27.86 -12.06 33.53
CA LYS A 615 -28.05 -11.15 34.69
C LYS A 615 -28.40 -9.73 34.22
N VAL A 616 -27.69 -9.21 33.21
CA VAL A 616 -27.94 -7.88 32.62
C VAL A 616 -29.37 -7.80 32.06
N LEU A 617 -29.86 -8.87 31.44
CA LEU A 617 -31.22 -8.97 30.92
C LEU A 617 -32.29 -9.17 31.99
N GLY A 618 -31.93 -9.34 33.24
CA GLY A 618 -32.87 -9.60 34.34
C GLY A 618 -33.59 -10.95 34.23
N LYS A 619 -32.99 -11.95 33.57
CA LYS A 619 -33.51 -13.30 33.43
C LYS A 619 -33.29 -14.12 34.71
N SER A 620 -33.66 -15.40 34.75
CA SER A 620 -33.54 -16.21 35.95
C SER A 620 -32.08 -16.45 36.39
N SER A 621 -31.83 -16.46 37.69
CA SER A 621 -30.49 -16.81 38.21
C SER A 621 -30.11 -18.25 37.87
N ALA A 622 -31.07 -19.18 37.81
CA ALA A 622 -30.79 -20.57 37.41
C ALA A 622 -30.23 -20.69 35.99
N GLU A 623 -30.74 -19.87 35.05
CA GLU A 623 -30.22 -19.78 33.71
C GLU A 623 -28.77 -19.24 33.66
N ALA A 624 -28.46 -18.24 34.48
CA ALA A 624 -27.11 -17.73 34.63
C ALA A 624 -26.17 -18.78 35.23
N ASP A 625 -26.61 -19.48 36.29
CA ASP A 625 -25.83 -20.53 36.96
C ASP A 625 -25.54 -21.71 36.05
N GLU A 626 -26.47 -22.05 35.14
CA GLU A 626 -26.24 -23.07 34.11
C GLU A 626 -25.09 -22.67 33.18
N TRP A 627 -25.04 -21.45 32.68
CA TRP A 627 -23.95 -20.96 31.84
C TRP A 627 -22.60 -20.94 32.59
N TYR A 628 -22.58 -20.52 33.87
CA TYR A 628 -21.36 -20.56 34.68
C TYR A 628 -20.87 -22.00 34.95
N MET A 629 -21.81 -22.93 35.17
CA MET A 629 -21.44 -24.35 35.30
C MET A 629 -20.83 -24.89 34.00
N ARG A 630 -21.41 -24.58 32.83
CA ARG A 630 -20.84 -24.97 31.52
C ARG A 630 -19.44 -24.38 31.33
N SER A 631 -19.24 -23.13 31.70
CA SER A 631 -17.93 -22.47 31.64
C SER A 631 -16.90 -23.21 32.51
N LYS A 632 -17.27 -23.51 33.75
CA LYS A 632 -16.37 -24.21 34.66
C LYS A 632 -16.08 -25.63 34.18
N ASP A 633 -17.07 -26.37 33.73
CA ASP A 633 -16.92 -27.76 33.28
C ASP A 633 -15.97 -27.86 32.08
N ILE A 634 -16.13 -27.02 31.04
CA ILE A 634 -15.25 -27.06 29.87
C ILE A 634 -13.82 -26.65 30.19
N ILE A 635 -13.61 -25.68 31.10
CA ILE A 635 -12.27 -25.29 31.55
C ILE A 635 -11.62 -26.43 32.36
N ASP A 636 -12.35 -27.05 33.28
CA ASP A 636 -11.84 -28.18 34.07
C ASP A 636 -11.48 -29.36 33.18
N ARG A 637 -12.32 -29.71 32.17
CA ARG A 637 -12.04 -30.75 31.17
C ARG A 637 -10.81 -30.40 30.34
N MET A 638 -10.72 -29.19 29.84
CA MET A 638 -9.55 -28.68 29.09
C MET A 638 -8.24 -28.89 29.87
N ILE A 639 -8.24 -28.51 31.14
CA ILE A 639 -7.04 -28.68 32.00
C ILE A 639 -6.73 -30.18 32.21
N ALA A 640 -7.75 -30.99 32.53
CA ALA A 640 -7.58 -32.40 32.79
C ALA A 640 -7.07 -33.16 31.55
N THR A 641 -7.50 -32.76 30.34
CA THR A 641 -7.19 -33.48 29.10
C THR A 641 -5.88 -33.00 28.47
N TYR A 642 -5.66 -31.68 28.41
CA TYR A 642 -4.55 -31.12 27.60
C TYR A 642 -3.34 -30.67 28.43
N TRP A 643 -3.45 -30.50 29.77
CA TRP A 643 -2.29 -30.16 30.61
C TRP A 643 -1.50 -31.38 30.97
N ASN A 644 -0.30 -31.54 30.41
CA ASN A 644 0.55 -32.72 30.65
C ASN A 644 1.45 -32.63 31.93
N GLY A 645 1.21 -31.64 32.78
CA GLY A 645 2.03 -31.34 33.98
C GLY A 645 3.14 -30.32 33.74
N SER A 646 3.43 -29.96 32.48
CA SER A 646 4.45 -28.98 32.14
C SER A 646 4.00 -27.93 31.11
N ARG A 647 3.14 -28.31 30.18
CA ARG A 647 2.56 -27.43 29.13
C ARG A 647 1.26 -28.00 28.59
N PHE A 648 0.52 -27.19 27.91
CA PHE A 648 -0.62 -27.65 27.12
C PHE A 648 -0.15 -28.37 25.85
N ILE A 649 -0.91 -29.36 25.40
CA ILE A 649 -0.71 -30.17 24.21
C ILE A 649 -2.03 -30.16 23.40
N GLY A 650 -1.97 -30.60 22.14
CA GLY A 650 -3.15 -30.92 21.33
C GLY A 650 -3.37 -32.42 21.20
N LEU A 651 -4.58 -32.80 20.84
CA LEU A 651 -4.92 -34.16 20.48
C LEU A 651 -5.48 -34.23 19.05
N THR A 652 -5.21 -35.33 18.38
CA THR A 652 -5.90 -35.64 17.13
C THR A 652 -7.32 -36.07 17.44
N GLN A 653 -8.31 -35.59 16.67
CA GLN A 653 -9.70 -35.98 16.85
C GLN A 653 -9.87 -37.50 16.68
N GLY A 654 -10.65 -38.15 17.54
CA GLY A 654 -11.06 -39.54 17.51
C GLY A 654 -10.07 -40.54 18.06
N ASP A 655 -8.79 -40.54 17.66
CA ASP A 655 -7.78 -41.45 18.19
C ASP A 655 -6.92 -40.86 19.33
N HIS A 656 -7.13 -39.57 19.64
CA HIS A 656 -6.50 -38.82 20.73
C HIS A 656 -4.97 -38.98 20.81
N ARG A 657 -4.29 -39.05 19.66
CA ARG A 657 -2.83 -39.03 19.65
C ARG A 657 -2.33 -37.65 20.06
N VAL A 658 -1.36 -37.66 20.95
CA VAL A 658 -0.75 -36.42 21.41
C VAL A 658 0.01 -35.71 20.28
N VAL A 659 -0.24 -34.43 20.16
CA VAL A 659 0.48 -33.51 19.28
C VAL A 659 1.10 -32.40 20.12
N ASP A 660 2.43 -32.36 20.09
CA ASP A 660 3.25 -31.47 20.92
C ASP A 660 4.38 -30.88 20.07
N THR A 661 4.09 -29.82 19.33
CA THR A 661 4.99 -29.21 18.35
C THR A 661 5.74 -27.98 18.86
N LYS A 662 5.67 -27.67 20.15
CA LYS A 662 6.15 -26.40 20.73
C LYS A 662 5.65 -25.15 19.97
N CYS A 663 4.40 -25.15 19.52
CA CYS A 663 3.77 -24.00 18.90
C CYS A 663 3.31 -23.00 19.96
N LEU A 664 3.44 -21.68 19.69
CA LEU A 664 2.96 -20.62 20.58
C LEU A 664 1.44 -20.71 20.84
N GLN A 665 0.69 -21.29 19.92
CA GLN A 665 -0.75 -21.50 19.99
C GLN A 665 -1.16 -22.25 21.28
N PHE A 666 -0.33 -23.13 21.80
CA PHE A 666 -0.57 -23.81 23.08
C PHE A 666 -0.51 -22.90 24.32
N TYR A 667 -0.11 -21.63 24.16
CA TYR A 667 -0.15 -20.61 25.20
C TYR A 667 -1.39 -19.72 25.15
N ARG A 668 -2.24 -19.83 24.11
CA ARG A 668 -3.50 -19.07 24.01
C ARG A 668 -4.48 -19.31 25.16
N PRO A 669 -4.51 -20.49 25.86
CA PRO A 669 -5.34 -20.65 27.05
C PRO A 669 -5.08 -19.62 28.17
N LEU A 670 -3.94 -18.92 28.16
CA LEU A 670 -3.68 -17.77 29.03
C LEU A 670 -4.77 -16.68 28.93
N VAL A 671 -5.53 -16.61 27.83
CA VAL A 671 -6.67 -15.71 27.67
C VAL A 671 -7.71 -15.84 28.80
N LEU A 672 -7.76 -16.99 29.46
CA LEU A 672 -8.59 -17.24 30.65
C LEU A 672 -8.15 -16.42 31.89
N GLY A 673 -6.93 -15.90 31.91
CA GLY A 673 -6.41 -15.12 33.02
C GLY A 673 -6.50 -15.87 34.34
N LYS A 674 -7.07 -15.26 35.39
CA LYS A 674 -7.22 -15.82 36.73
C LYS A 674 -8.09 -17.08 36.84
N ARG A 675 -8.77 -17.51 35.76
CA ARG A 675 -9.57 -18.75 35.74
C ARG A 675 -8.70 -19.99 35.67
N LEU A 676 -7.44 -19.85 35.20
CA LEU A 676 -6.46 -20.91 35.25
C LEU A 676 -5.88 -21.05 36.67
N PRO A 677 -5.49 -22.29 37.10
CA PRO A 677 -4.70 -22.50 38.30
C PRO A 677 -3.39 -21.70 38.29
N GLN A 678 -3.02 -21.14 39.44
CA GLN A 678 -1.85 -20.27 39.54
C GLN A 678 -0.56 -20.96 39.11
N GLU A 679 -0.41 -22.27 39.39
CA GLU A 679 0.73 -23.06 38.99
C GLU A 679 0.92 -23.19 37.48
N ILE A 680 -0.21 -23.26 36.73
CA ILE A 680 -0.22 -23.28 35.26
C ILE A 680 0.20 -21.89 34.74
N ILE A 681 -0.39 -20.81 35.27
CA ILE A 681 -0.04 -19.44 34.93
C ILE A 681 1.45 -19.19 35.15
N ASP A 682 1.96 -19.57 36.32
CA ASP A 682 3.36 -19.34 36.69
C ASP A 682 4.32 -20.09 35.75
N LYS A 683 3.99 -21.33 35.42
CA LYS A 683 4.78 -22.15 34.49
C LYS A 683 4.79 -21.56 33.08
N MET A 684 3.62 -21.24 32.52
CA MET A 684 3.51 -20.65 31.20
C MET A 684 4.20 -19.28 31.12
N ALA A 685 4.06 -18.44 32.14
CA ALA A 685 4.73 -17.14 32.21
C ALA A 685 6.27 -17.30 32.28
N ALA A 686 6.76 -18.29 33.02
CA ALA A 686 8.19 -18.59 33.09
C ALA A 686 8.74 -19.01 31.71
N ASP A 687 8.04 -19.89 31.00
CA ASP A 687 8.45 -20.35 29.67
C ASP A 687 8.50 -19.19 28.65
N LEU A 688 7.52 -18.31 28.66
CA LEU A 688 7.44 -17.13 27.78
C LEU A 688 8.45 -16.03 28.14
N SER A 689 9.14 -16.13 29.27
CA SER A 689 10.17 -15.19 29.70
C SER A 689 11.57 -15.57 29.25
N VAL A 690 11.77 -16.75 28.65
CA VAL A 690 13.08 -17.26 28.23
C VAL A 690 13.44 -16.71 26.84
N GLU A 691 14.50 -15.89 26.82
CA GLU A 691 15.05 -15.39 25.55
C GLU A 691 15.58 -16.56 24.69
N GLY A 692 15.24 -16.53 23.39
CA GLY A 692 15.68 -17.55 22.44
C GLY A 692 14.84 -18.83 22.40
N GLU A 693 13.77 -18.91 23.19
CA GLU A 693 12.70 -19.92 23.03
C GLU A 693 11.57 -19.32 22.16
N TYR A 694 10.55 -18.71 22.79
CA TYR A 694 9.53 -17.95 22.07
C TYR A 694 9.84 -16.45 22.06
N LEU A 695 10.52 -15.99 23.12
CA LEU A 695 10.76 -14.57 23.35
C LEU A 695 11.88 -14.05 22.44
N THR A 696 11.55 -13.00 21.69
CA THR A 696 12.46 -12.24 20.82
C THR A 696 12.45 -10.76 21.19
N PRO A 697 13.37 -9.94 20.66
CA PRO A 697 13.32 -8.48 20.84
C PRO A 697 12.02 -7.82 20.36
N ASN A 698 11.24 -8.49 19.48
CA ASN A 698 10.05 -7.93 18.83
C ASN A 698 8.73 -8.60 19.28
N GLY A 699 8.75 -9.45 20.30
CA GLY A 699 7.59 -10.19 20.80
C GLY A 699 7.77 -11.71 20.78
N LEU A 700 6.66 -12.43 20.91
CA LEU A 700 6.66 -13.90 20.95
C LEU A 700 6.52 -14.49 19.54
N MET A 701 7.43 -15.40 19.20
CA MET A 701 7.46 -16.12 17.93
C MET A 701 6.38 -17.20 17.89
N GLY A 702 5.76 -17.42 16.72
CA GLY A 702 4.69 -18.40 16.53
C GLY A 702 5.10 -19.86 16.80
N GLN A 703 6.38 -20.16 16.69
CA GLN A 703 6.98 -21.48 17.03
C GLN A 703 8.23 -21.25 17.86
N SER A 704 8.52 -22.13 18.83
CA SER A 704 9.78 -22.07 19.57
C SER A 704 10.97 -22.14 18.60
N LEU A 705 11.94 -21.24 18.77
CA LEU A 705 13.17 -21.19 17.96
C LEU A 705 14.04 -22.45 18.12
N THR A 706 13.81 -23.24 19.17
CA THR A 706 14.50 -24.52 19.45
C THR A 706 13.70 -25.73 18.97
N SER A 707 12.56 -25.53 18.31
CA SER A 707 11.75 -26.63 17.79
C SER A 707 12.29 -27.14 16.46
N ASP A 708 12.25 -28.46 16.27
CA ASP A 708 12.57 -29.11 14.98
C ASP A 708 11.59 -28.71 13.87
N ASP A 709 10.37 -28.28 14.23
CA ASP A 709 9.35 -27.78 13.30
C ASP A 709 9.48 -26.29 12.98
N PHE A 710 10.46 -25.58 13.55
CA PHE A 710 10.65 -24.16 13.29
C PHE A 710 11.07 -23.91 11.83
N THR A 711 10.38 -23.01 11.16
CA THR A 711 10.74 -22.48 9.82
C THR A 711 10.58 -20.97 9.79
N LEU A 712 11.36 -20.28 8.97
CA LEU A 712 11.18 -18.83 8.75
C LEU A 712 9.97 -18.50 7.87
N ALA A 713 9.35 -19.52 7.27
CA ALA A 713 8.16 -19.37 6.45
C ALA A 713 6.89 -19.60 7.26
N GLY A 714 5.77 -19.10 6.76
CA GLY A 714 4.46 -19.31 7.36
C GLY A 714 4.28 -18.70 8.75
N PHE A 715 3.31 -19.20 9.50
CA PHE A 715 3.00 -18.70 10.86
C PHE A 715 4.04 -19.10 11.89
N SER A 716 4.77 -20.20 11.71
CA SER A 716 5.83 -20.60 12.65
C SER A 716 6.98 -19.59 12.71
N GLY A 717 7.33 -18.97 11.58
CA GLY A 717 8.37 -17.94 11.47
C GLY A 717 7.87 -16.50 11.66
N ARG A 718 6.67 -16.30 12.18
CA ARG A 718 6.07 -14.97 12.37
C ARG A 718 5.86 -14.65 13.84
N ILE A 719 5.90 -13.36 14.15
CA ILE A 719 5.35 -12.80 15.38
C ILE A 719 3.92 -12.37 15.06
N SER A 720 2.97 -13.24 15.36
CA SER A 720 1.54 -12.96 15.15
C SER A 720 1.06 -11.93 16.16
N THR A 721 0.47 -10.83 15.69
CA THR A 721 -0.13 -9.81 16.55
C THR A 721 -1.27 -10.41 17.37
N THR A 722 -2.09 -11.26 16.74
CA THR A 722 -3.24 -11.91 17.36
C THR A 722 -2.85 -12.88 18.49
N ASP A 723 -1.87 -13.77 18.27
CA ASP A 723 -1.38 -14.67 19.32
C ASP A 723 -0.83 -13.88 20.51
N ASN A 724 0.03 -12.91 20.20
CA ASN A 724 0.60 -12.06 21.22
C ASN A 724 -0.47 -11.27 21.98
N LEU A 725 -1.49 -10.74 21.29
CA LEU A 725 -2.59 -9.99 21.91
C LEU A 725 -3.34 -10.82 22.94
N LEU A 726 -3.79 -12.05 22.58
CA LEU A 726 -4.55 -12.92 23.48
C LEU A 726 -3.71 -13.37 24.67
N ILE A 727 -2.44 -13.74 24.45
CA ILE A 727 -1.51 -14.16 25.49
C ILE A 727 -1.21 -13.00 26.45
N ILE A 728 -0.89 -11.82 25.93
CA ILE A 728 -0.50 -10.64 26.70
C ILE A 728 -1.66 -10.12 27.54
N THR A 729 -2.87 -10.01 26.97
CA THR A 729 -4.07 -9.59 27.71
C THR A 729 -4.43 -10.59 28.81
N GLY A 730 -4.26 -11.89 28.52
CA GLY A 730 -4.46 -12.96 29.51
C GLY A 730 -3.42 -12.93 30.63
N LEU A 731 -2.15 -12.73 30.35
CA LEU A 731 -1.10 -12.52 31.35
C LEU A 731 -1.39 -11.32 32.26
N PHE A 732 -1.86 -10.22 31.66
CA PHE A 732 -2.25 -9.04 32.42
C PHE A 732 -3.41 -9.33 33.37
N ASP A 733 -4.47 -9.99 32.90
CA ASP A 733 -5.62 -10.41 33.72
C ASP A 733 -5.23 -11.44 34.79
N ALA A 734 -4.20 -12.27 34.54
CA ALA A 734 -3.63 -13.21 35.50
C ALA A 734 -2.73 -12.54 36.57
N GLY A 735 -2.54 -11.23 36.49
CA GLY A 735 -1.69 -10.48 37.42
C GLY A 735 -0.19 -10.51 37.09
N LYS A 736 0.20 -11.00 35.90
CA LYS A 736 1.57 -10.96 35.39
C LYS A 736 1.87 -9.64 34.67
N THR A 737 1.53 -8.51 35.30
CA THR A 737 1.50 -7.17 34.72
C THR A 737 2.83 -6.75 34.10
N GLU A 738 3.96 -6.97 34.79
CA GLU A 738 5.28 -6.57 34.29
C GLU A 738 5.68 -7.32 33.02
N LEU A 739 5.43 -8.64 33.01
CA LEU A 739 5.69 -9.46 31.81
C LEU A 739 4.78 -9.01 30.65
N ALA A 740 3.50 -8.82 30.90
CA ALA A 740 2.53 -8.36 29.90
C ALA A 740 2.93 -7.02 29.29
N LYS A 741 3.30 -6.02 30.12
CA LYS A 741 3.77 -4.71 29.65
C LYS A 741 5.09 -4.79 28.85
N MET A 742 6.02 -5.61 29.31
CA MET A 742 7.28 -5.82 28.58
C MET A 742 7.05 -6.43 27.20
N LEU A 743 6.18 -7.45 27.10
CA LEU A 743 5.82 -8.07 25.82
C LEU A 743 5.06 -7.10 24.91
N ALA A 744 4.09 -6.36 25.44
CA ALA A 744 3.34 -5.34 24.69
C ALA A 744 4.29 -4.28 24.11
N LYS A 745 5.24 -3.80 24.91
CA LYS A 745 6.25 -2.85 24.44
C LYS A 745 7.10 -3.42 23.31
N ARG A 746 7.62 -4.64 23.45
CA ARG A 746 8.46 -5.28 22.43
C ARG A 746 7.75 -5.41 21.08
N ILE A 747 6.49 -5.83 21.10
CA ILE A 747 5.74 -5.98 19.86
C ILE A 747 5.42 -4.63 19.24
N CYS A 748 5.01 -3.63 20.03
CA CYS A 748 4.75 -2.29 19.54
C CYS A 748 6.01 -1.62 18.96
N ASP A 749 7.17 -1.77 19.61
CA ASP A 749 8.44 -1.28 19.09
C ASP A 749 8.84 -1.98 17.79
N GLY A 750 8.68 -3.31 17.71
CA GLY A 750 8.90 -4.09 16.50
C GLY A 750 8.02 -3.63 15.35
N MET A 751 6.75 -3.39 15.65
CA MET A 751 5.79 -2.85 14.71
C MET A 751 6.17 -1.44 14.23
N LYS A 752 6.66 -0.56 15.06
CA LYS A 752 7.12 0.79 14.71
C LYS A 752 8.32 0.79 13.76
N LEU A 753 9.23 -0.15 13.90
CA LEU A 753 10.44 -0.25 13.07
C LEU A 753 10.16 -0.71 11.63
N GLY A 754 8.93 -1.15 11.33
CA GLY A 754 8.47 -1.44 9.97
C GLY A 754 9.22 -2.55 9.24
N GLY A 755 9.83 -3.48 9.93
CA GLY A 755 10.54 -4.55 9.28
C GLY A 755 11.51 -5.33 10.13
N SER A 756 11.05 -5.95 11.21
CA SER A 756 11.74 -7.14 11.65
C SER A 756 11.50 -8.25 10.62
N PRO A 757 12.52 -9.02 10.21
CA PRO A 757 12.33 -10.18 9.35
C PRO A 757 11.37 -11.23 9.94
N TYR A 758 11.03 -11.10 11.22
CA TYR A 758 10.15 -11.98 11.97
C TYR A 758 8.70 -11.46 12.13
N LEU A 759 8.46 -10.17 11.94
CA LEU A 759 7.11 -9.65 11.74
C LEU A 759 6.76 -9.97 10.30
N GLY A 760 5.84 -10.87 10.06
CA GLY A 760 5.52 -11.47 8.76
C GLY A 760 5.57 -10.52 7.55
N PRO A 761 5.50 -11.02 6.32
CA PRO A 761 5.81 -10.27 5.10
C PRO A 761 4.88 -9.08 4.81
N SER A 762 3.84 -8.87 5.61
CA SER A 762 3.03 -7.66 5.54
C SER A 762 3.73 -6.53 6.29
N PRO A 763 3.86 -5.35 5.68
CA PRO A 763 4.16 -4.16 6.45
C PRO A 763 3.11 -4.07 7.55
N VAL A 764 3.55 -3.75 8.71
CA VAL A 764 2.94 -3.87 10.02
C VAL A 764 1.52 -3.32 10.12
N PHE A 765 1.15 -2.38 9.28
CA PHE A 765 -0.17 -1.78 9.24
C PHE A 765 -0.84 -2.02 7.88
N ALA A 766 -1.04 -3.29 7.51
CA ALA A 766 -1.85 -3.65 6.35
C ALA A 766 -3.27 -3.98 6.80
N GLY A 767 -4.13 -2.96 6.85
CA GLY A 767 -5.54 -3.12 7.19
C GLY A 767 -5.89 -2.99 8.68
N SER A 768 -7.16 -3.22 8.98
CA SER A 768 -7.72 -2.97 10.31
C SER A 768 -7.32 -4.02 11.36
N TRP A 769 -6.95 -5.22 10.95
CA TRP A 769 -6.61 -6.31 11.89
C TRP A 769 -5.30 -6.01 12.62
N GLY A 770 -4.21 -5.75 11.89
CA GLY A 770 -2.93 -5.37 12.51
C GLY A 770 -3.04 -4.05 13.29
N ALA A 771 -3.85 -3.10 12.79
CA ALA A 771 -4.11 -1.85 13.47
C ALA A 771 -4.80 -2.07 14.83
N ALA A 772 -5.81 -2.95 14.91
CA ALA A 772 -6.51 -3.27 16.17
C ALA A 772 -5.55 -3.88 17.20
N GLY A 773 -4.74 -4.85 16.80
CA GLY A 773 -3.77 -5.47 17.69
C GLY A 773 -2.76 -4.46 18.27
N PHE A 774 -2.22 -3.58 17.41
CA PHE A 774 -1.35 -2.51 17.89
C PHE A 774 -2.06 -1.58 18.87
N GLN A 775 -3.27 -1.10 18.54
CA GLN A 775 -4.01 -0.16 19.39
C GLN A 775 -4.25 -0.74 20.79
N ILE A 776 -4.67 -2.01 20.89
CA ILE A 776 -4.92 -2.66 22.18
C ILE A 776 -3.62 -2.85 22.97
N LEU A 777 -2.56 -3.31 22.34
CA LEU A 777 -1.29 -3.56 23.02
C LEU A 777 -0.58 -2.27 23.45
N ALA A 778 -0.65 -1.23 22.61
CA ALA A 778 -0.09 0.08 22.94
C ALA A 778 -0.89 0.78 24.06
N ASP A 779 -2.23 0.61 24.06
CA ASP A 779 -3.09 1.09 25.15
C ASP A 779 -2.80 0.34 26.46
N LEU A 780 -2.64 -1.00 26.41
CA LEU A 780 -2.25 -1.82 27.55
C LEU A 780 -0.92 -1.33 28.15
N TYR A 781 0.08 -1.11 27.33
CA TYR A 781 1.37 -0.60 27.77
C TYR A 781 1.27 0.80 28.38
N SER A 782 0.48 1.68 27.78
CA SER A 782 0.42 3.10 28.15
C SER A 782 -0.49 3.39 29.35
N ASN A 783 -1.62 2.68 29.47
CA ASN A 783 -2.73 3.11 30.33
C ASN A 783 -3.25 2.05 31.31
N TRP A 784 -3.00 0.74 31.13
CA TRP A 784 -3.53 -0.33 31.99
C TRP A 784 -2.73 -0.60 33.25
#